data_3d9781e9694218253e88672ca8c46e97
#
_entry.id   3d9781e9694218253e88672ca8c46e97
#
_cell.length_a   1.000
_cell.length_b   1.000
_cell.length_c   1.000
_cell.angle_alpha   90.00
_cell.angle_beta   90.00
_cell.angle_gamma   90.00
#
_symmetry.space_group_name_H-M   'P 1'
#
loop_
_entity.id
_entity.type
_entity.pdbx_description
1 polymer ?
#
loop_
_entity_poly.entity_id
_entity_poly.type
_entity_poly.pdbx_seq_one_letter_code
_entity_poly.pdbx_strand_id
1 'polypeptide(L)'
;MDQSRNIPVALPELPQERRRSSRRARCLAPCVLVLLSTFLCAFADSGEDAAQLLQQADAAKLADYARFSQLLQTLQARRERLTPAERESLDYLQGWNSAYKGDYAGGLARLHELADSAHDLTVRFRATTTIVNLLTLARRYEEAFSNLNRLLQMLPQISDGDAREQALQVAAYTYVEVGQYDLTLRYAQMLIDDNWAGRGECKGGELRLEGLYRSGRLSTAAPLQAAIATCEKLAGGTLFGAAIRTFAAQFYLGRQRYDEAIAVLQERYDEVVRSRYGRLISGYDSLLGQAYQGKGQPALAQQFALQSVQKAVAKEYSEPLVNAYATLYELAKARGDYKSALAYHEQYALADKGYLNDVSARHLAYQKITHENLANKLQVDALNRENRVLQLQRQLTAKAVETARLYIALLGLCVVFVGFWAYRTKRSQLHFMTLSRLDGLTGICNRPHFIAQAQKALDHCRQSSGAAEIGQAREDTCIVLCDLDHFKAVNDKHGHATGDYVLRRVVSACKPYLRPNDVFGRFGGEEFGFLFPACEPAEARRRSEEMRQAIASITTKQDAVELTVSASFGIASSSASGFQLRELLAHADAALYEAKRTGRNRVVLHEEGLAASSTSVAESTFELPEGKRIAL
;
A
#
# COMPACT_ATOMS: atom_id res chain seq x y z
N MET A 1 33.19 3.50 -45.10
CA MET A 1 34.09 4.61 -44.69
C MET A 1 33.99 4.64 -43.20
N ASP A 2 34.77 4.07 -42.52
CA ASP A 2 36.21 3.89 -42.36
C ASP A 2 36.64 4.38 -40.97
N GLN A 3 37.40 3.49 -40.36
CA GLN A 3 38.47 3.60 -39.34
C GLN A 3 38.05 3.70 -37.87
N SER A 4 38.07 2.61 -37.14
CA SER A 4 39.18 1.98 -36.38
C SER A 4 40.15 2.92 -35.69
N ARG A 5 40.23 2.83 -34.35
CA ARG A 5 41.50 2.90 -33.59
C ARG A 5 41.43 2.10 -32.28
N ASN A 6 42.14 0.99 -32.28
CA ASN A 6 42.64 0.28 -31.12
C ASN A 6 43.71 1.09 -30.41
N ILE A 7 43.66 1.13 -29.07
CA ILE A 7 44.78 1.49 -28.23
C ILE A 7 44.92 0.39 -27.17
N PRO A 8 46.09 -0.30 -27.08
CA PRO A 8 46.36 -1.28 -26.04
C PRO A 8 46.89 -0.61 -24.78
N VAL A 9 46.33 -0.97 -23.63
CA VAL A 9 46.89 -0.60 -22.31
C VAL A 9 47.76 -1.74 -21.82
N ALA A 10 49.02 -1.40 -21.60
CA ALA A 10 50.07 -2.27 -21.07
C ALA A 10 49.92 -2.52 -19.58
N LEU A 11 50.16 -3.77 -19.16
CA LEU A 11 50.34 -4.19 -17.79
C LEU A 11 51.77 -3.85 -17.30
N PRO A 12 52.00 -3.41 -16.06
CA PRO A 12 53.34 -3.27 -15.51
C PRO A 12 53.86 -4.59 -14.94
N GLU A 13 55.10 -4.85 -15.26
CA GLU A 13 55.88 -5.99 -14.81
C GLU A 13 56.26 -5.90 -13.33
N LEU A 14 56.30 -7.06 -12.66
CA LEU A 14 56.81 -7.24 -11.30
C LEU A 14 58.35 -7.47 -11.34
N PRO A 15 59.13 -6.94 -10.40
CA PRO A 15 60.56 -7.13 -10.38
C PRO A 15 60.96 -8.49 -9.79
N GLN A 16 61.89 -9.15 -10.48
CA GLN A 16 62.60 -10.33 -10.01
C GLN A 16 63.63 -9.94 -8.93
N GLU A 17 63.57 -10.60 -7.77
CA GLU A 17 64.69 -10.59 -6.84
C GLU A 17 65.40 -11.95 -6.73
N ARG A 18 66.71 -11.82 -6.67
CA ARG A 18 67.74 -12.83 -6.85
C ARG A 18 67.76 -13.89 -5.75
N ARG A 19 68.06 -15.11 -6.20
CA ARG A 19 68.59 -16.22 -5.38
C ARG A 19 69.85 -15.85 -4.64
N ARG A 20 69.90 -16.16 -3.34
CA ARG A 20 71.18 -16.52 -2.64
C ARG A 20 70.96 -17.79 -1.84
N SER A 21 71.75 -18.76 -2.17
CA SER A 21 71.92 -20.05 -1.54
C SER A 21 72.52 -19.96 -0.12
N SER A 22 71.97 -20.69 0.84
CA SER A 22 72.79 -21.24 1.92
C SER A 22 72.35 -22.64 2.29
N ARG A 23 73.26 -23.57 2.06
CA ARG A 23 73.19 -24.96 2.56
C ARG A 23 73.41 -24.96 4.08
N ARG A 24 72.50 -25.62 4.81
CA ARG A 24 72.76 -26.51 5.98
C ARG A 24 71.51 -26.58 6.83
N ALA A 25 70.79 -27.71 6.74
CA ALA A 25 70.29 -28.50 7.86
C ALA A 25 69.47 -29.68 7.29
N ARG A 26 70.12 -30.78 7.14
CA ARG A 26 69.54 -32.13 6.97
C ARG A 26 69.21 -32.66 8.35
N CYS A 27 68.09 -33.46 8.39
CA CYS A 27 67.66 -34.31 9.47
C CYS A 27 66.71 -33.62 10.47
N LEU A 28 65.41 -33.68 10.16
CA LEU A 28 64.30 -33.85 11.10
C LEU A 28 62.90 -33.80 10.37
N ALA A 29 62.79 -34.36 9.18
CA ALA A 29 61.59 -34.22 8.37
C ALA A 29 60.79 -35.49 8.02
N PRO A 30 60.86 -36.62 8.70
CA PRO A 30 59.86 -37.66 8.42
C PRO A 30 58.77 -37.85 9.50
N CYS A 31 58.90 -37.31 10.73
CA CYS A 31 57.90 -37.59 11.77
C CYS A 31 56.75 -36.55 11.85
N VAL A 32 56.91 -35.34 11.31
CA VAL A 32 55.86 -34.31 11.35
C VAL A 32 54.87 -34.44 10.17
N LEU A 33 55.33 -35.01 9.04
CA LEU A 33 54.44 -35.20 7.87
C LEU A 33 53.45 -36.39 8.06
N VAL A 34 53.79 -37.41 8.86
CA VAL A 34 52.88 -38.54 9.15
C VAL A 34 51.84 -38.16 10.18
N LEU A 35 52.11 -37.25 11.11
CA LEU A 35 51.13 -36.75 12.07
C LEU A 35 50.22 -35.68 11.46
N LEU A 36 50.64 -34.91 10.46
CA LEU A 36 49.72 -34.02 9.71
C LEU A 36 48.87 -34.75 8.69
N SER A 37 49.36 -35.88 8.11
CA SER A 37 48.56 -36.68 7.18
C SER A 37 47.50 -37.50 7.91
N THR A 38 47.74 -37.94 9.15
CA THR A 38 46.73 -38.64 9.97
C THR A 38 45.70 -37.64 10.56
N PHE A 39 46.04 -36.34 10.75
CA PHE A 39 45.09 -35.33 11.19
C PHE A 39 44.28 -34.78 10.01
N LEU A 40 44.79 -34.79 8.77
CA LEU A 40 44.01 -34.43 7.59
C LEU A 40 43.12 -35.58 7.09
N CYS A 41 43.48 -36.84 7.36
CA CYS A 41 42.61 -37.98 7.04
C CYS A 41 41.49 -38.24 8.05
N ALA A 42 41.49 -37.62 9.24
CA ALA A 42 40.40 -37.71 10.21
C ALA A 42 39.27 -36.68 9.95
N PHE A 43 39.38 -35.80 8.95
CA PHE A 43 38.32 -34.89 8.51
C PHE A 43 37.83 -35.16 7.09
N ALA A 44 38.26 -36.23 6.45
CA ALA A 44 37.60 -36.75 5.27
C ALA A 44 36.51 -37.75 5.73
N ASP A 45 35.58 -37.27 6.54
CA ASP A 45 34.27 -37.91 6.62
C ASP A 45 33.64 -37.63 5.25
N SER A 46 33.55 -38.66 4.43
CA SER A 46 32.85 -38.67 3.12
C SER A 46 31.34 -38.50 3.34
N GLY A 47 30.99 -37.44 4.04
CA GLY A 47 29.64 -37.01 4.16
C GLY A 47 29.25 -36.28 2.89
N GLU A 48 28.23 -36.75 2.20
CA GLU A 48 27.56 -35.95 1.17
C GLU A 48 27.44 -34.50 1.65
N ASP A 49 27.81 -33.58 0.78
CA ASP A 49 27.74 -32.15 1.05
C ASP A 49 26.32 -31.78 1.51
N ALA A 50 26.18 -31.00 2.57
CA ALA A 50 24.89 -30.63 3.12
C ALA A 50 24.00 -29.96 2.05
N ALA A 51 24.59 -29.18 1.18
CA ALA A 51 23.90 -28.57 0.04
C ALA A 51 23.34 -29.62 -0.92
N GLN A 52 24.11 -30.71 -1.17
CA GLN A 52 23.65 -31.81 -2.02
C GLN A 52 22.51 -32.59 -1.36
N LEU A 53 22.59 -32.85 -0.04
CA LEU A 53 21.50 -33.50 0.70
C LEU A 53 20.22 -32.65 0.72
N LEU A 54 20.33 -31.32 0.85
CA LEU A 54 19.21 -30.40 0.78
C LEU A 54 18.55 -30.42 -0.62
N GLN A 55 19.36 -30.42 -1.68
CA GLN A 55 18.89 -30.51 -3.05
C GLN A 55 18.19 -31.87 -3.32
N GLN A 56 18.76 -32.99 -2.84
CA GLN A 56 18.13 -34.31 -2.95
C GLN A 56 16.82 -34.37 -2.18
N ALA A 57 16.76 -33.79 -0.97
CA ALA A 57 15.55 -33.73 -0.18
C ALA A 57 14.46 -32.92 -0.90
N ASP A 58 14.82 -31.76 -1.46
CA ASP A 58 13.87 -30.94 -2.20
C ASP A 58 13.32 -31.66 -3.44
N ALA A 59 14.16 -32.35 -4.19
CA ALA A 59 13.75 -33.14 -5.34
C ALA A 59 12.86 -34.33 -4.96
N ALA A 60 13.12 -34.95 -3.82
CA ALA A 60 12.38 -36.15 -3.35
C ALA A 60 11.01 -35.80 -2.73
N LYS A 61 10.76 -34.58 -2.27
CA LYS A 61 9.59 -34.20 -1.44
C LYS A 61 8.23 -34.60 -2.01
N LEU A 62 8.08 -34.59 -3.33
CA LEU A 62 6.86 -35.00 -4.02
C LEU A 62 7.00 -36.36 -4.72
N ALA A 63 8.22 -36.72 -5.15
CA ALA A 63 8.47 -37.93 -5.91
C ALA A 63 8.64 -39.20 -5.04
N ASP A 64 9.32 -39.06 -3.92
CA ASP A 64 9.60 -40.18 -2.95
C ASP A 64 9.60 -39.61 -1.53
N TYR A 65 8.43 -39.60 -0.94
CA TYR A 65 8.24 -39.09 0.42
C TYR A 65 9.03 -39.88 1.49
N ALA A 66 9.24 -41.17 1.30
CA ALA A 66 10.00 -42.00 2.25
C ALA A 66 11.47 -41.54 2.27
N ARG A 67 12.07 -41.41 1.09
CA ARG A 67 13.42 -40.87 0.93
C ARG A 67 13.54 -39.41 1.44
N PHE A 68 12.58 -38.56 1.12
CA PHE A 68 12.52 -37.19 1.63
C PHE A 68 12.55 -37.19 3.18
N SER A 69 11.74 -38.00 3.82
CA SER A 69 11.66 -38.06 5.28
C SER A 69 13.00 -38.51 5.92
N GLN A 70 13.69 -39.49 5.28
CA GLN A 70 15.02 -39.95 5.73
C GLN A 70 16.08 -38.84 5.60
N LEU A 71 16.09 -38.14 4.46
CA LEU A 71 17.01 -37.01 4.22
C LEU A 71 16.78 -35.89 5.22
N LEU A 72 15.52 -35.54 5.53
CA LEU A 72 15.21 -34.54 6.56
C LEU A 72 15.72 -34.94 7.94
N GLN A 73 15.61 -36.22 8.33
CA GLN A 73 16.13 -36.70 9.61
C GLN A 73 17.67 -36.58 9.65
N THR A 74 18.33 -36.94 8.56
CA THR A 74 19.79 -36.85 8.44
C THR A 74 20.26 -35.38 8.54
N LEU A 75 19.59 -34.49 7.82
CA LEU A 75 19.89 -33.05 7.87
C LEU A 75 19.62 -32.46 9.26
N GLN A 76 18.54 -32.85 9.91
CA GLN A 76 18.20 -32.41 11.26
C GLN A 76 19.26 -32.86 12.28
N ALA A 77 19.78 -34.10 12.18
CA ALA A 77 20.84 -34.58 13.04
C ALA A 77 22.15 -33.79 12.86
N ARG A 78 22.34 -33.17 11.69
CA ARG A 78 23.53 -32.36 11.36
C ARG A 78 23.28 -30.84 11.49
N ARG A 79 22.12 -30.38 12.04
CA ARG A 79 21.70 -28.98 12.06
C ARG A 79 22.76 -28.02 12.59
N GLU A 80 23.48 -28.40 13.66
CA GLU A 80 24.52 -27.56 14.28
C GLU A 80 25.73 -27.32 13.36
N ARG A 81 25.95 -28.20 12.37
CA ARG A 81 27.06 -28.11 11.41
C ARG A 81 26.67 -27.38 10.14
N LEU A 82 25.38 -27.07 9.93
CA LEU A 82 24.89 -26.37 8.77
C LEU A 82 25.25 -24.88 8.83
N THR A 83 25.54 -24.30 7.69
CA THR A 83 25.63 -22.86 7.52
C THR A 83 24.29 -22.18 7.77
N PRO A 84 24.21 -20.86 8.02
CA PRO A 84 22.96 -20.16 8.19
C PRO A 84 21.98 -20.35 7.00
N ALA A 85 22.47 -20.27 5.76
CA ALA A 85 21.66 -20.47 4.56
C ALA A 85 21.13 -21.89 4.41
N GLU A 86 21.94 -22.91 4.75
CA GLU A 86 21.51 -24.31 4.75
C GLU A 86 20.48 -24.58 5.84
N ARG A 87 20.57 -23.92 7.00
CA ARG A 87 19.56 -24.00 8.06
C ARG A 87 18.23 -23.41 7.62
N GLU A 88 18.23 -22.25 6.96
CA GLU A 88 17.03 -21.63 6.39
C GLU A 88 16.36 -22.57 5.36
N SER A 89 17.17 -23.22 4.50
CA SER A 89 16.68 -24.21 3.53
C SER A 89 16.10 -25.44 4.21
N LEU A 90 16.73 -25.95 5.28
CA LEU A 90 16.20 -27.06 6.08
C LEU A 90 14.88 -26.66 6.76
N ASP A 91 14.82 -25.48 7.35
CA ASP A 91 13.61 -24.98 8.01
C ASP A 91 12.44 -24.80 7.02
N TYR A 92 12.73 -24.38 5.80
CA TYR A 92 11.75 -24.36 4.71
C TYR A 92 11.19 -25.76 4.42
N LEU A 93 12.07 -26.77 4.24
CA LEU A 93 11.64 -28.15 3.99
C LEU A 93 10.86 -28.74 5.16
N GLN A 94 11.21 -28.37 6.39
CA GLN A 94 10.46 -28.78 7.59
C GLN A 94 9.07 -28.12 7.65
N GLY A 95 8.97 -26.83 7.33
CA GLY A 95 7.68 -26.12 7.24
C GLY A 95 6.77 -26.76 6.20
N TRP A 96 7.33 -27.06 5.02
CA TRP A 96 6.62 -27.79 3.97
C TRP A 96 6.17 -29.20 4.44
N ASN A 97 7.05 -29.95 5.11
CA ASN A 97 6.75 -31.28 5.61
C ASN A 97 5.66 -31.29 6.70
N SER A 98 5.67 -30.30 7.60
CA SER A 98 4.61 -30.14 8.61
C SER A 98 3.24 -29.97 7.94
N ALA A 99 3.17 -29.08 6.94
CA ALA A 99 1.95 -28.85 6.17
C ALA A 99 1.51 -30.10 5.39
N TYR A 100 2.45 -30.81 4.76
CA TYR A 100 2.17 -32.04 4.02
C TYR A 100 1.58 -33.16 4.92
N LYS A 101 2.02 -33.24 6.18
CA LYS A 101 1.48 -34.14 7.19
C LYS A 101 0.12 -33.73 7.77
N GLY A 102 -0.42 -32.59 7.35
CA GLY A 102 -1.69 -32.06 7.82
C GLY A 102 -1.58 -31.08 8.99
N ASP A 103 -0.38 -30.83 9.52
CA ASP A 103 -0.13 -29.73 10.46
C ASP A 103 0.02 -28.41 9.71
N TYR A 104 -1.10 -27.91 9.18
CA TYR A 104 -1.12 -26.65 8.44
C TYR A 104 -0.73 -25.45 9.32
N ALA A 105 -1.12 -25.46 10.59
CA ALA A 105 -0.85 -24.34 11.50
C ALA A 105 0.64 -24.24 11.81
N GLY A 106 1.28 -25.34 12.21
CA GLY A 106 2.72 -25.38 12.49
C GLY A 106 3.56 -25.13 11.22
N GLY A 107 3.13 -25.69 10.09
CA GLY A 107 3.78 -25.44 8.79
C GLY A 107 3.73 -23.95 8.39
N LEU A 108 2.55 -23.32 8.44
CA LEU A 108 2.38 -21.90 8.13
C LEU A 108 3.18 -20.99 9.06
N ALA A 109 3.20 -21.27 10.37
CA ALA A 109 3.95 -20.46 11.33
C ALA A 109 5.46 -20.42 10.98
N ARG A 110 6.07 -21.59 10.70
CA ARG A 110 7.49 -21.67 10.28
C ARG A 110 7.76 -20.99 8.95
N LEU A 111 6.86 -21.18 7.98
CA LEU A 111 7.02 -20.57 6.66
C LEU A 111 6.85 -19.05 6.72
N HIS A 112 5.96 -18.51 7.56
CA HIS A 112 5.85 -17.06 7.78
C HIS A 112 7.11 -16.48 8.41
N GLU A 113 7.68 -17.14 9.42
CA GLU A 113 8.95 -16.73 10.02
C GLU A 113 10.05 -16.64 8.95
N LEU A 114 10.19 -17.64 8.08
CA LEU A 114 11.15 -17.62 6.98
C LEU A 114 10.84 -16.54 5.93
N ALA A 115 9.57 -16.38 5.58
CA ALA A 115 9.18 -15.35 4.61
C ALA A 115 9.49 -13.92 5.10
N ASP A 116 9.55 -13.70 6.41
CA ASP A 116 9.79 -12.40 7.00
C ASP A 116 11.26 -12.18 7.39
N SER A 117 11.97 -13.21 7.86
CA SER A 117 13.28 -13.07 8.49
C SER A 117 14.45 -13.77 7.78
N ALA A 118 14.23 -14.70 6.84
CA ALA A 118 15.31 -15.38 6.15
C ALA A 118 16.21 -14.39 5.38
N HIS A 119 17.52 -14.60 5.43
CA HIS A 119 18.49 -13.78 4.72
C HIS A 119 18.49 -14.08 3.22
N ASP A 120 18.31 -15.37 2.86
CA ASP A 120 18.24 -15.80 1.46
C ASP A 120 16.90 -15.39 0.83
N LEU A 121 16.95 -14.55 -0.19
CA LEU A 121 15.78 -14.09 -0.93
C LEU A 121 15.02 -15.25 -1.59
N THR A 122 15.73 -16.27 -2.07
CA THR A 122 15.12 -17.46 -2.71
C THR A 122 14.34 -18.28 -1.68
N VAL A 123 14.87 -18.44 -0.47
CA VAL A 123 14.17 -19.13 0.63
C VAL A 123 12.91 -18.35 1.03
N ARG A 124 13.02 -17.03 1.20
CA ARG A 124 11.84 -16.17 1.47
C ARG A 124 10.77 -16.29 0.39
N PHE A 125 11.20 -16.28 -0.86
CA PHE A 125 10.31 -16.42 -2.01
C PHE A 125 9.62 -17.78 -2.05
N ARG A 126 10.36 -18.88 -1.85
CA ARG A 126 9.82 -20.24 -1.81
C ARG A 126 8.87 -20.45 -0.62
N ALA A 127 9.20 -19.90 0.54
CA ALA A 127 8.33 -19.90 1.71
C ALA A 127 7.02 -19.17 1.40
N THR A 128 7.10 -17.96 0.82
CA THR A 128 5.91 -17.19 0.41
C THR A 128 5.06 -17.95 -0.62
N THR A 129 5.70 -18.58 -1.61
CA THR A 129 4.99 -19.42 -2.61
C THR A 129 4.20 -20.55 -1.93
N THR A 130 4.84 -21.25 -0.98
CA THR A 130 4.22 -22.34 -0.25
C THR A 130 3.08 -21.83 0.65
N ILE A 131 3.26 -20.68 1.30
CA ILE A 131 2.20 -20.01 2.09
C ILE A 131 0.97 -19.73 1.24
N VAL A 132 1.13 -19.14 0.04
CA VAL A 132 0.00 -18.86 -0.87
C VAL A 132 -0.76 -20.14 -1.18
N ASN A 133 -0.05 -21.21 -1.53
CA ASN A 133 -0.67 -22.50 -1.84
C ASN A 133 -1.44 -23.08 -0.63
N LEU A 134 -0.82 -23.08 0.54
CA LEU A 134 -1.45 -23.61 1.78
C LEU A 134 -2.67 -22.78 2.20
N LEU A 135 -2.59 -21.47 2.12
CA LEU A 135 -3.70 -20.58 2.46
C LEU A 135 -4.88 -20.74 1.47
N THR A 136 -4.60 -20.94 0.19
CA THR A 136 -5.61 -21.26 -0.83
C THR A 136 -6.31 -22.58 -0.51
N LEU A 137 -5.55 -23.62 -0.18
CA LEU A 137 -6.09 -24.91 0.24
C LEU A 137 -6.90 -24.85 1.56
N ALA A 138 -6.46 -24.00 2.49
CA ALA A 138 -7.14 -23.77 3.77
C ALA A 138 -8.33 -22.81 3.66
N ARG A 139 -8.65 -22.30 2.46
CA ARG A 139 -9.73 -21.33 2.19
C ARG A 139 -9.56 -19.98 2.91
N ARG A 140 -8.33 -19.61 3.26
CA ARG A 140 -7.96 -18.31 3.84
C ARG A 140 -7.60 -17.35 2.70
N TYR A 141 -8.59 -17.05 1.87
CA TYR A 141 -8.36 -16.40 0.57
C TYR A 141 -7.80 -14.97 0.66
N GLU A 142 -8.24 -14.17 1.62
CA GLU A 142 -7.71 -12.80 1.80
C GLU A 142 -6.20 -12.83 2.07
N GLU A 143 -5.76 -13.69 2.97
CA GLU A 143 -4.35 -13.86 3.28
C GLU A 143 -3.57 -14.47 2.10
N ALA A 144 -4.18 -15.42 1.37
CA ALA A 144 -3.57 -15.98 0.17
C ALA A 144 -3.29 -14.88 -0.88
N PHE A 145 -4.26 -14.01 -1.17
CA PHE A 145 -4.07 -12.91 -2.14
C PHE A 145 -3.11 -11.84 -1.64
N SER A 146 -3.10 -11.54 -0.35
CA SER A 146 -2.11 -10.62 0.23
C SER A 146 -0.68 -11.15 0.02
N ASN A 147 -0.45 -12.44 0.35
CA ASN A 147 0.86 -13.08 0.14
C ASN A 147 1.19 -13.28 -1.35
N LEU A 148 0.20 -13.53 -2.22
CA LEU A 148 0.41 -13.59 -3.67
C LEU A 148 0.93 -12.25 -4.22
N ASN A 149 0.39 -11.13 -3.77
CA ASN A 149 0.89 -9.82 -4.18
C ASN A 149 2.35 -9.61 -3.75
N ARG A 150 2.69 -10.00 -2.51
CA ARG A 150 4.08 -9.97 -2.01
C ARG A 150 5.00 -10.86 -2.88
N LEU A 151 4.56 -12.07 -3.18
CA LEU A 151 5.26 -13.02 -4.04
C LEU A 151 5.57 -12.43 -5.42
N LEU A 152 4.57 -11.82 -6.06
CA LEU A 152 4.70 -11.24 -7.40
C LEU A 152 5.60 -10.00 -7.43
N GLN A 153 5.70 -9.24 -6.33
CA GLN A 153 6.66 -8.15 -6.20
C GLN A 153 8.11 -8.65 -6.11
N MET A 154 8.33 -9.83 -5.52
CA MET A 154 9.66 -10.44 -5.41
C MET A 154 10.09 -11.15 -6.71
N LEU A 155 9.14 -11.63 -7.52
CA LEU A 155 9.37 -12.45 -8.72
C LEU A 155 10.46 -11.90 -9.69
N PRO A 156 10.52 -10.59 -9.99
CA PRO A 156 11.54 -10.04 -10.89
C PRO A 156 12.98 -10.16 -10.37
N GLN A 157 13.17 -10.38 -9.06
CA GLN A 157 14.47 -10.44 -8.41
C GLN A 157 14.99 -11.89 -8.28
N ILE A 158 14.17 -12.89 -8.62
CA ILE A 158 14.47 -14.30 -8.45
C ILE A 158 15.05 -14.85 -9.76
N SER A 159 16.25 -15.42 -9.67
CA SER A 159 16.93 -16.10 -10.77
C SER A 159 16.82 -17.63 -10.70
N ASP A 160 16.44 -18.19 -9.54
CA ASP A 160 16.25 -19.63 -9.35
C ASP A 160 15.04 -20.09 -10.18
N GLY A 161 15.29 -20.96 -11.16
CA GLY A 161 14.27 -21.39 -12.10
C GLY A 161 13.19 -22.30 -11.49
N ASP A 162 13.55 -23.17 -10.53
CA ASP A 162 12.57 -24.02 -9.84
C ASP A 162 11.65 -23.19 -8.96
N ALA A 163 12.20 -22.20 -8.25
CA ALA A 163 11.41 -21.29 -7.43
C ALA A 163 10.45 -20.45 -8.29
N ARG A 164 10.95 -19.92 -9.42
CA ARG A 164 10.12 -19.17 -10.37
C ARG A 164 9.00 -20.02 -10.96
N GLU A 165 9.32 -21.24 -11.41
CA GLU A 165 8.34 -22.18 -11.94
C GLU A 165 7.20 -22.44 -10.95
N GLN A 166 7.54 -22.75 -9.69
CA GLN A 166 6.54 -22.98 -8.64
C GLN A 166 5.67 -21.74 -8.37
N ALA A 167 6.29 -20.56 -8.30
CA ALA A 167 5.57 -19.33 -8.04
C ALA A 167 4.63 -18.94 -9.19
N LEU A 168 5.07 -19.04 -10.43
CA LEU A 168 4.25 -18.78 -11.61
C LEU A 168 3.07 -19.75 -11.71
N GLN A 169 3.30 -21.03 -11.39
CA GLN A 169 2.26 -22.05 -11.33
C GLN A 169 1.22 -21.72 -10.26
N VAL A 170 1.65 -21.40 -9.03
CA VAL A 170 0.75 -21.00 -7.94
C VAL A 170 -0.01 -19.73 -8.27
N ALA A 171 0.64 -18.75 -8.88
CA ALA A 171 -0.03 -17.50 -9.30
C ALA A 171 -1.12 -17.77 -10.35
N ALA A 172 -0.79 -18.48 -11.42
CA ALA A 172 -1.75 -18.79 -12.47
C ALA A 172 -2.93 -19.61 -11.94
N TYR A 173 -2.66 -20.61 -11.09
CA TYR A 173 -3.69 -21.42 -10.43
C TYR A 173 -4.58 -20.57 -9.51
N THR A 174 -4.00 -19.71 -8.69
CA THR A 174 -4.79 -18.86 -7.78
C THR A 174 -5.69 -17.90 -8.55
N TYR A 175 -5.22 -17.37 -9.68
CA TYR A 175 -6.02 -16.47 -10.51
C TYR A 175 -7.13 -17.19 -11.29
N VAL A 176 -6.92 -18.42 -11.78
CA VAL A 176 -7.99 -19.16 -12.46
C VAL A 176 -9.13 -19.50 -11.51
N GLU A 177 -8.83 -19.81 -10.25
CA GLU A 177 -9.81 -20.11 -9.23
C GLU A 177 -10.76 -18.94 -8.90
N VAL A 178 -10.35 -17.70 -9.19
CA VAL A 178 -11.19 -16.50 -9.01
C VAL A 178 -11.64 -15.88 -10.33
N GLY A 179 -11.56 -16.62 -11.43
CA GLY A 179 -12.03 -16.16 -12.73
C GLY A 179 -11.23 -15.02 -13.37
N GLN A 180 -10.01 -14.76 -12.88
CA GLN A 180 -9.12 -13.74 -13.45
C GLN A 180 -8.31 -14.34 -14.61
N TYR A 181 -9.01 -14.74 -15.66
CA TYR A 181 -8.45 -15.51 -16.77
C TYR A 181 -7.33 -14.80 -17.53
N ASP A 182 -7.39 -13.48 -17.68
CA ASP A 182 -6.31 -12.74 -18.34
C ASP A 182 -5.00 -12.77 -17.54
N LEU A 183 -5.09 -12.71 -16.21
CA LEU A 183 -3.94 -12.89 -15.32
C LEU A 183 -3.44 -14.33 -15.34
N THR A 184 -4.35 -15.31 -15.32
CA THR A 184 -4.00 -16.72 -15.51
C THR A 184 -3.20 -16.93 -16.80
N LEU A 185 -3.70 -16.43 -17.93
CA LEU A 185 -3.05 -16.57 -19.24
C LEU A 185 -1.67 -15.89 -19.24
N ARG A 186 -1.55 -14.74 -18.61
CA ARG A 186 -0.27 -14.01 -18.48
C ARG A 186 0.77 -14.83 -17.72
N TYR A 187 0.44 -15.33 -16.52
CA TYR A 187 1.39 -16.08 -15.71
C TYR A 187 1.66 -17.48 -16.25
N ALA A 188 0.68 -18.13 -16.88
CA ALA A 188 0.87 -19.36 -17.62
C ALA A 188 1.80 -19.17 -18.82
N GLN A 189 1.70 -18.05 -19.54
CA GLN A 189 2.62 -17.75 -20.64
C GLN A 189 4.04 -17.50 -20.13
N MET A 190 4.21 -16.74 -19.03
CA MET A 190 5.53 -16.56 -18.40
C MET A 190 6.15 -17.91 -17.99
N LEU A 191 5.33 -18.85 -17.49
CA LEU A 191 5.79 -20.20 -17.14
C LEU A 191 6.24 -20.98 -18.38
N ILE A 192 5.55 -20.83 -19.52
CA ILE A 192 5.93 -21.41 -20.81
C ILE A 192 7.24 -20.79 -21.31
N ASP A 193 7.35 -19.47 -21.25
CA ASP A 193 8.52 -18.72 -21.75
C ASP A 193 9.79 -19.02 -20.93
N ASP A 194 9.68 -19.10 -19.58
CA ASP A 194 10.77 -19.47 -18.70
C ASP A 194 11.24 -20.92 -18.94
N ASN A 195 10.32 -21.81 -19.30
CA ASN A 195 10.51 -23.23 -19.67
C ASN A 195 11.62 -23.95 -18.89
N TRP A 196 11.67 -23.76 -17.58
CA TRP A 196 12.69 -24.35 -16.72
C TRP A 196 12.69 -25.88 -16.81
N ALA A 197 13.85 -26.44 -17.02
CA ALA A 197 14.04 -27.88 -17.19
C ALA A 197 13.11 -28.54 -18.24
N GLY A 198 12.64 -27.78 -19.24
CA GLY A 198 11.73 -28.26 -20.28
C GLY A 198 10.29 -28.54 -19.82
N ARG A 199 9.92 -28.13 -18.59
CA ARG A 199 8.59 -28.44 -18.01
C ARG A 199 7.55 -27.33 -18.26
N GLY A 200 7.99 -26.14 -18.66
CA GLY A 200 7.13 -24.95 -18.80
C GLY A 200 6.00 -25.13 -19.80
N GLU A 201 6.25 -25.77 -20.93
CA GLU A 201 5.22 -26.02 -21.94
C GLU A 201 4.09 -26.93 -21.42
N CYS A 202 4.41 -27.94 -20.59
CA CYS A 202 3.40 -28.82 -20.02
C CYS A 202 2.62 -28.10 -18.89
N LYS A 203 3.30 -27.59 -17.87
CA LYS A 203 2.67 -26.96 -16.70
C LYS A 203 1.96 -25.66 -17.06
N GLY A 204 2.62 -24.80 -17.82
CA GLY A 204 2.03 -23.56 -18.30
C GLY A 204 0.94 -23.79 -19.35
N GLY A 205 1.11 -24.81 -20.20
CA GLY A 205 0.12 -25.23 -21.17
C GLY A 205 -1.19 -25.69 -20.53
N GLU A 206 -1.11 -26.46 -19.45
CA GLU A 206 -2.28 -26.87 -18.67
C GLU A 206 -3.06 -25.67 -18.15
N LEU A 207 -2.42 -24.76 -17.40
CA LEU A 207 -3.06 -23.57 -16.82
C LEU A 207 -3.60 -22.61 -17.88
N ARG A 208 -2.87 -22.47 -19.00
CA ARG A 208 -3.32 -21.67 -20.13
C ARG A 208 -4.59 -22.24 -20.74
N LEU A 209 -4.65 -23.55 -20.92
CA LEU A 209 -5.82 -24.22 -21.49
C LEU A 209 -7.03 -24.18 -20.56
N GLU A 210 -6.81 -24.32 -19.23
CA GLU A 210 -7.85 -24.09 -18.24
C GLU A 210 -8.42 -22.67 -18.35
N GLY A 211 -7.56 -21.65 -18.36
CA GLY A 211 -7.98 -20.25 -18.50
C GLY A 211 -8.73 -19.98 -19.81
N LEU A 212 -8.29 -20.55 -20.93
CA LEU A 212 -8.99 -20.45 -22.22
C LEU A 212 -10.34 -21.17 -22.19
N TYR A 213 -10.40 -22.34 -21.60
CA TYR A 213 -11.65 -23.11 -21.49
C TYR A 213 -12.68 -22.38 -20.62
N ARG A 214 -12.30 -22.02 -19.39
CA ARG A 214 -13.19 -21.35 -18.43
C ARG A 214 -13.65 -19.96 -18.89
N SER A 215 -12.81 -19.26 -19.68
CA SER A 215 -13.19 -17.98 -20.29
C SER A 215 -14.02 -18.10 -21.57
N GLY A 216 -14.31 -19.33 -22.04
CA GLY A 216 -15.04 -19.57 -23.29
C GLY A 216 -14.26 -19.27 -24.57
N ARG A 217 -12.95 -19.02 -24.47
CA ARG A 217 -12.07 -18.68 -25.61
C ARG A 217 -11.54 -19.92 -26.35
N LEU A 218 -11.77 -21.12 -25.82
CA LEU A 218 -11.34 -22.36 -26.44
C LEU A 218 -12.34 -22.83 -27.49
N SER A 219 -12.05 -22.63 -28.76
CA SER A 219 -12.96 -22.94 -29.87
C SER A 219 -12.86 -24.39 -30.38
N THR A 220 -11.67 -25.01 -30.26
CA THR A 220 -11.38 -26.34 -30.83
C THR A 220 -10.67 -27.23 -29.80
N ALA A 221 -10.72 -28.56 -30.02
CA ALA A 221 -10.02 -29.54 -29.16
C ALA A 221 -8.52 -29.70 -29.49
N ALA A 222 -8.06 -29.22 -30.66
CA ALA A 222 -6.70 -29.42 -31.12
C ALA A 222 -5.62 -28.93 -30.11
N PRO A 223 -5.76 -27.74 -29.47
CA PRO A 223 -4.80 -27.29 -28.46
C PRO A 223 -4.73 -28.21 -27.22
N LEU A 224 -5.86 -28.82 -26.83
CA LEU A 224 -5.92 -29.75 -25.70
C LEU A 224 -5.14 -31.05 -26.04
N GLN A 225 -5.37 -31.60 -27.23
CA GLN A 225 -4.68 -32.81 -27.67
C GLN A 225 -3.17 -32.59 -27.80
N ALA A 226 -2.75 -31.46 -28.37
CA ALA A 226 -1.34 -31.10 -28.48
C ALA A 226 -0.67 -30.97 -27.10
N ALA A 227 -1.32 -30.33 -26.13
CA ALA A 227 -0.78 -30.18 -24.79
C ALA A 227 -0.72 -31.51 -24.01
N ILE A 228 -1.72 -32.40 -24.18
CA ILE A 228 -1.68 -33.75 -23.63
C ILE A 228 -0.42 -34.48 -24.14
N ALA A 229 -0.22 -34.49 -25.49
CA ALA A 229 0.95 -35.14 -26.10
C ALA A 229 2.29 -34.52 -25.63
N THR A 230 2.33 -33.22 -25.37
CA THR A 230 3.51 -32.54 -24.80
C THR A 230 3.80 -33.00 -23.39
N CYS A 231 2.79 -33.07 -22.52
CA CYS A 231 2.96 -33.53 -21.14
C CYS A 231 3.34 -35.01 -21.05
N GLU A 232 2.86 -35.86 -21.93
CA GLU A 232 3.18 -37.31 -21.96
C GLU A 232 4.65 -37.63 -22.25
N LYS A 233 5.33 -36.72 -22.96
CA LYS A 233 6.77 -36.86 -23.25
C LYS A 233 7.64 -36.52 -22.04
N LEU A 234 7.07 -35.89 -21.04
CA LEU A 234 7.80 -35.38 -19.87
C LEU A 234 7.77 -36.37 -18.71
N ALA A 235 8.92 -36.66 -18.13
CA ALA A 235 8.98 -37.45 -16.90
C ALA A 235 8.22 -36.71 -15.78
N GLY A 236 7.18 -37.33 -15.22
CA GLY A 236 6.31 -36.70 -14.22
C GLY A 236 5.19 -35.82 -14.79
N GLY A 237 5.05 -35.73 -16.12
CA GLY A 237 3.98 -34.94 -16.77
C GLY A 237 2.59 -35.58 -16.73
N THR A 238 2.48 -36.80 -16.23
CA THR A 238 1.24 -37.61 -16.22
C THR A 238 0.07 -36.91 -15.52
N LEU A 239 0.33 -36.24 -14.37
CA LEU A 239 -0.74 -35.55 -13.63
C LEU A 239 -1.23 -34.29 -14.36
N PHE A 240 -0.34 -33.54 -15.02
CA PHE A 240 -0.71 -32.36 -15.81
C PHE A 240 -1.48 -32.77 -17.08
N GLY A 241 -1.00 -33.83 -17.76
CA GLY A 241 -1.72 -34.43 -18.89
C GLY A 241 -3.12 -34.92 -18.48
N ALA A 242 -3.24 -35.52 -17.29
CA ALA A 242 -4.53 -35.92 -16.75
C ALA A 242 -5.44 -34.71 -16.45
N ALA A 243 -4.93 -33.62 -15.90
CA ALA A 243 -5.71 -32.41 -15.70
C ALA A 243 -6.22 -31.83 -17.05
N ILE A 244 -5.36 -31.78 -18.07
CA ILE A 244 -5.78 -31.34 -19.41
C ILE A 244 -6.89 -32.23 -19.99
N ARG A 245 -6.83 -33.54 -19.74
CA ARG A 245 -7.90 -34.47 -20.17
C ARG A 245 -9.25 -34.16 -19.52
N THR A 246 -9.29 -33.64 -18.28
CA THR A 246 -10.57 -33.18 -17.71
C THR A 246 -11.17 -32.02 -18.51
N PHE A 247 -10.36 -31.05 -18.91
CA PHE A 247 -10.85 -29.93 -19.76
C PHE A 247 -11.25 -30.41 -21.16
N ALA A 248 -10.53 -31.39 -21.71
CA ALA A 248 -10.91 -32.00 -22.99
C ALA A 248 -12.26 -32.72 -22.87
N ALA A 249 -12.47 -33.49 -21.82
CA ALA A 249 -13.73 -34.16 -21.56
C ALA A 249 -14.89 -33.17 -21.38
N GLN A 250 -14.69 -32.10 -20.59
CA GLN A 250 -15.68 -31.03 -20.43
C GLN A 250 -15.98 -30.33 -21.75
N PHE A 251 -14.95 -30.08 -22.58
CA PHE A 251 -15.13 -29.50 -23.92
C PHE A 251 -15.97 -30.39 -24.84
N TYR A 252 -15.76 -31.73 -24.79
CA TYR A 252 -16.56 -32.68 -25.55
C TYR A 252 -17.98 -32.83 -24.98
N LEU A 253 -18.15 -32.90 -23.67
CA LEU A 253 -19.46 -32.94 -23.00
C LEU A 253 -20.33 -31.74 -23.36
N GLY A 254 -19.77 -30.54 -23.33
CA GLY A 254 -20.49 -29.32 -23.72
C GLY A 254 -20.96 -29.32 -25.18
N ARG A 255 -20.46 -30.24 -26.01
CA ARG A 255 -20.82 -30.44 -27.44
C ARG A 255 -21.54 -31.75 -27.68
N GLN A 256 -21.96 -32.45 -26.60
CA GLN A 256 -22.65 -33.75 -26.63
C GLN A 256 -21.84 -34.87 -27.34
N ARG A 257 -20.51 -34.71 -27.36
CA ARG A 257 -19.56 -35.68 -27.93
C ARG A 257 -19.13 -36.67 -26.85
N TYR A 258 -20.07 -37.50 -26.40
CA TYR A 258 -19.90 -38.36 -25.24
C TYR A 258 -18.83 -39.43 -25.41
N ASP A 259 -18.72 -40.02 -26.63
CA ASP A 259 -17.72 -41.05 -26.90
C ASP A 259 -16.29 -40.54 -26.80
N GLU A 260 -16.05 -39.33 -27.30
CA GLU A 260 -14.75 -38.70 -27.21
C GLU A 260 -14.43 -38.26 -25.75
N ALA A 261 -15.44 -37.81 -25.01
CA ALA A 261 -15.25 -37.52 -23.59
C ALA A 261 -14.87 -38.76 -22.79
N ILE A 262 -15.53 -39.90 -23.06
CA ILE A 262 -15.19 -41.18 -22.44
C ILE A 262 -13.78 -41.63 -22.84
N ALA A 263 -13.48 -41.63 -24.12
CA ALA A 263 -12.21 -42.12 -24.67
C ALA A 263 -11.02 -41.34 -24.04
N VAL A 264 -11.07 -40.01 -24.01
CA VAL A 264 -9.98 -39.18 -23.49
C VAL A 264 -9.74 -39.40 -21.98
N LEU A 265 -10.78 -39.71 -21.21
CA LEU A 265 -10.64 -40.00 -19.77
C LEU A 265 -10.16 -41.41 -19.52
N GLN A 266 -10.69 -42.42 -20.25
CA GLN A 266 -10.35 -43.83 -20.05
C GLN A 266 -8.92 -44.18 -20.45
N GLU A 267 -8.35 -43.46 -21.43
CA GLU A 267 -7.00 -43.74 -21.94
C GLU A 267 -5.92 -43.84 -20.84
N ARG A 268 -6.04 -43.03 -19.77
CA ARG A 268 -5.09 -42.98 -18.65
C ARG A 268 -5.76 -43.13 -17.28
N TYR A 269 -6.97 -43.66 -17.22
CA TYR A 269 -7.75 -43.78 -15.99
C TYR A 269 -7.01 -44.52 -14.88
N ASP A 270 -6.38 -45.66 -15.19
CA ASP A 270 -5.63 -46.49 -14.22
C ASP A 270 -4.43 -45.72 -13.63
N GLU A 271 -3.80 -44.84 -14.39
CA GLU A 271 -2.69 -44.02 -13.91
C GLU A 271 -3.20 -42.97 -12.93
N VAL A 272 -4.35 -42.34 -13.25
CA VAL A 272 -5.00 -41.36 -12.38
C VAL A 272 -5.40 -42.00 -11.05
N VAL A 273 -5.97 -43.22 -11.07
CA VAL A 273 -6.32 -43.96 -9.86
C VAL A 273 -5.08 -44.33 -9.04
N ARG A 274 -3.99 -44.73 -9.71
CA ARG A 274 -2.70 -45.05 -9.04
C ARG A 274 -2.05 -43.82 -8.40
N SER A 275 -2.33 -42.63 -8.87
CA SER A 275 -1.81 -41.37 -8.28
C SER A 275 -2.31 -41.14 -6.85
N ARG A 276 -3.42 -41.74 -6.46
CA ARG A 276 -4.14 -41.51 -5.19
C ARG A 276 -4.54 -40.07 -4.94
N TYR A 277 -4.52 -39.21 -5.99
CA TYR A 277 -4.91 -37.80 -5.88
C TYR A 277 -6.44 -37.70 -5.96
N GLY A 278 -7.11 -37.71 -4.81
CA GLY A 278 -8.56 -37.80 -4.68
C GLY A 278 -9.34 -36.78 -5.50
N ARG A 279 -8.90 -35.52 -5.54
CA ARG A 279 -9.57 -34.46 -6.33
C ARG A 279 -9.61 -34.79 -7.83
N LEU A 280 -8.50 -35.25 -8.40
CA LEU A 280 -8.40 -35.59 -9.81
C LEU A 280 -9.24 -36.82 -10.13
N ILE A 281 -9.18 -37.88 -9.26
CA ILE A 281 -9.97 -39.09 -9.41
C ILE A 281 -11.46 -38.75 -9.37
N SER A 282 -11.92 -37.99 -8.37
CA SER A 282 -13.30 -37.54 -8.28
C SER A 282 -13.74 -36.74 -9.51
N GLY A 283 -12.85 -35.89 -10.05
CA GLY A 283 -13.11 -35.13 -11.29
C GLY A 283 -13.32 -36.05 -12.51
N TYR A 284 -12.44 -37.05 -12.68
CA TYR A 284 -12.57 -38.05 -13.75
C TYR A 284 -13.86 -38.82 -13.63
N ASP A 285 -14.15 -39.35 -12.45
CA ASP A 285 -15.35 -40.15 -12.18
C ASP A 285 -16.63 -39.34 -12.41
N SER A 286 -16.65 -38.06 -11.98
CA SER A 286 -17.77 -37.15 -12.23
C SER A 286 -18.03 -36.94 -13.72
N LEU A 287 -16.97 -36.68 -14.49
CA LEU A 287 -17.07 -36.45 -15.95
C LEU A 287 -17.47 -37.72 -16.71
N LEU A 288 -16.92 -38.88 -16.32
CA LEU A 288 -17.36 -40.19 -16.85
C LEU A 288 -18.82 -40.47 -16.52
N GLY A 289 -19.27 -40.17 -15.31
CA GLY A 289 -20.66 -40.25 -14.92
C GLY A 289 -21.58 -39.44 -15.83
N GLN A 290 -21.24 -38.18 -16.08
CA GLN A 290 -21.98 -37.31 -17.00
C GLN A 290 -21.96 -37.83 -18.44
N ALA A 291 -20.78 -38.27 -18.92
CA ALA A 291 -20.64 -38.78 -20.28
C ALA A 291 -21.48 -40.04 -20.51
N TYR A 292 -21.44 -41.00 -19.59
CA TYR A 292 -22.26 -42.20 -19.67
C TYR A 292 -23.76 -41.92 -19.51
N GLN A 293 -24.14 -40.92 -18.71
CA GLN A 293 -25.54 -40.48 -18.63
C GLN A 293 -26.00 -39.94 -19.99
N GLY A 294 -25.22 -39.03 -20.60
CA GLY A 294 -25.53 -38.48 -21.91
C GLY A 294 -25.59 -39.52 -23.03
N LYS A 295 -24.77 -40.59 -22.91
CA LYS A 295 -24.77 -41.73 -23.85
C LYS A 295 -25.94 -42.70 -23.60
N GLY A 296 -26.75 -42.51 -22.57
CA GLY A 296 -27.87 -43.40 -22.25
C GLY A 296 -27.43 -44.73 -21.59
N GLN A 297 -26.32 -44.74 -20.87
CA GLN A 297 -25.79 -45.89 -20.13
C GLN A 297 -25.91 -45.67 -18.62
N PRO A 298 -27.12 -45.78 -18.03
CA PRO A 298 -27.41 -45.34 -16.66
C PRO A 298 -26.66 -46.16 -15.59
N ALA A 299 -26.34 -47.40 -15.85
CA ALA A 299 -25.61 -48.26 -14.88
C ALA A 299 -24.18 -47.78 -14.69
N LEU A 300 -23.46 -47.49 -15.78
CA LEU A 300 -22.10 -46.95 -15.73
C LEU A 300 -22.08 -45.52 -15.20
N ALA A 301 -23.06 -44.70 -15.63
CA ALA A 301 -23.21 -43.34 -15.11
C ALA A 301 -23.36 -43.34 -13.57
N GLN A 302 -24.21 -44.21 -13.01
CA GLN A 302 -24.39 -44.33 -11.57
C GLN A 302 -23.11 -44.83 -10.88
N GLN A 303 -22.43 -45.83 -11.44
CA GLN A 303 -21.19 -46.35 -10.91
C GLN A 303 -20.14 -45.25 -10.74
N PHE A 304 -19.85 -44.53 -11.80
CA PHE A 304 -18.83 -43.46 -11.80
C PHE A 304 -19.24 -42.27 -10.92
N ALA A 305 -20.52 -41.88 -10.92
CA ALA A 305 -20.98 -40.80 -10.04
C ALA A 305 -20.84 -41.20 -8.54
N LEU A 306 -21.10 -42.46 -8.17
CA LEU A 306 -20.87 -42.93 -6.80
C LEU A 306 -19.36 -42.98 -6.45
N GLN A 307 -18.52 -43.40 -7.37
CA GLN A 307 -17.06 -43.38 -7.21
C GLN A 307 -16.56 -41.94 -6.98
N SER A 308 -17.06 -40.96 -7.75
CA SER A 308 -16.74 -39.57 -7.56
C SER A 308 -17.06 -39.08 -6.15
N VAL A 309 -18.26 -39.39 -5.64
CA VAL A 309 -18.67 -39.04 -4.26
C VAL A 309 -17.75 -39.71 -3.22
N GLN A 310 -17.37 -40.96 -3.40
CA GLN A 310 -16.49 -41.70 -2.47
C GLN A 310 -15.06 -41.13 -2.44
N LYS A 311 -14.58 -40.58 -3.56
CA LYS A 311 -13.23 -40.04 -3.70
C LYS A 311 -13.15 -38.56 -3.42
N ALA A 312 -14.30 -37.88 -3.26
CA ALA A 312 -14.35 -36.48 -2.89
C ALA A 312 -13.63 -36.23 -1.56
N VAL A 313 -12.95 -35.07 -1.46
CA VAL A 313 -12.26 -34.70 -0.23
C VAL A 313 -13.28 -34.37 0.85
N ALA A 314 -13.13 -34.96 2.02
CA ALA A 314 -14.05 -34.76 3.13
C ALA A 314 -14.18 -33.28 3.50
N LYS A 315 -15.42 -32.80 3.67
CA LYS A 315 -15.76 -31.42 4.00
C LYS A 315 -15.42 -30.39 2.89
N GLU A 316 -15.09 -30.85 1.69
CA GLU A 316 -14.86 -29.99 0.54
C GLU A 316 -16.05 -30.08 -0.42
N TYR A 317 -16.68 -28.95 -0.71
CA TYR A 317 -17.68 -28.83 -1.75
C TYR A 317 -16.97 -28.42 -3.06
N SER A 318 -16.97 -29.35 -4.02
CA SER A 318 -16.28 -29.17 -5.30
C SER A 318 -17.24 -29.35 -6.46
N GLU A 319 -16.93 -28.77 -7.61
CA GLU A 319 -17.73 -28.93 -8.84
C GLU A 319 -17.94 -30.41 -9.22
N PRO A 320 -16.93 -31.32 -9.15
CA PRO A 320 -17.16 -32.75 -9.38
C PRO A 320 -18.18 -33.37 -8.43
N LEU A 321 -18.19 -32.98 -7.15
CA LEU A 321 -19.15 -33.49 -6.16
C LEU A 321 -20.57 -33.03 -6.47
N VAL A 322 -20.75 -31.75 -6.84
CA VAL A 322 -22.03 -31.18 -7.27
C VAL A 322 -22.57 -31.94 -8.46
N ASN A 323 -21.75 -32.09 -9.50
CA ASN A 323 -22.13 -32.79 -10.74
C ASN A 323 -22.41 -34.28 -10.52
N ALA A 324 -21.67 -34.94 -9.64
CA ALA A 324 -21.92 -36.34 -9.28
C ALA A 324 -23.29 -36.52 -8.61
N TYR A 325 -23.65 -35.69 -7.64
CA TYR A 325 -24.97 -35.74 -7.01
C TYR A 325 -26.09 -35.35 -7.99
N ALA A 326 -25.88 -34.38 -8.88
CA ALA A 326 -26.84 -34.03 -9.94
C ALA A 326 -27.09 -35.23 -10.85
N THR A 327 -26.03 -35.92 -11.29
CA THR A 327 -26.13 -37.15 -12.10
C THR A 327 -26.93 -38.23 -11.38
N LEU A 328 -26.62 -38.50 -10.10
CA LEU A 328 -27.32 -39.50 -9.29
C LEU A 328 -28.81 -39.17 -9.09
N TYR A 329 -29.12 -37.89 -8.86
CA TYR A 329 -30.48 -37.40 -8.76
C TYR A 329 -31.28 -37.66 -10.03
N GLU A 330 -30.76 -37.22 -11.19
CA GLU A 330 -31.46 -37.41 -12.46
C GLU A 330 -31.63 -38.88 -12.82
N LEU A 331 -30.64 -39.75 -12.55
CA LEU A 331 -30.73 -41.19 -12.77
C LEU A 331 -31.79 -41.86 -11.86
N ALA A 332 -31.85 -41.51 -10.57
CA ALA A 332 -32.84 -42.04 -9.65
C ALA A 332 -34.27 -41.58 -10.05
N LYS A 333 -34.45 -40.32 -10.41
CA LYS A 333 -35.68 -39.74 -10.90
C LYS A 333 -36.19 -40.45 -12.17
N ALA A 334 -35.30 -40.68 -13.14
CA ALA A 334 -35.65 -41.35 -14.40
C ALA A 334 -36.11 -42.82 -14.19
N ARG A 335 -35.63 -43.48 -13.11
CA ARG A 335 -36.07 -44.82 -12.71
C ARG A 335 -37.34 -44.86 -11.88
N GLY A 336 -37.88 -43.70 -11.49
CA GLY A 336 -39.05 -43.59 -10.60
C GLY A 336 -38.69 -43.87 -9.13
N ASP A 337 -37.40 -43.96 -8.76
CA ASP A 337 -36.95 -44.10 -7.37
C ASP A 337 -36.92 -42.71 -6.70
N TYR A 338 -38.11 -42.20 -6.39
CA TYR A 338 -38.23 -40.85 -5.83
C TYR A 338 -37.64 -40.72 -4.42
N LYS A 339 -37.51 -41.83 -3.66
CA LYS A 339 -36.87 -41.80 -2.35
C LYS A 339 -35.37 -41.51 -2.48
N SER A 340 -34.68 -42.26 -3.33
CA SER A 340 -33.25 -42.02 -3.60
C SER A 340 -33.04 -40.67 -4.33
N ALA A 341 -33.96 -40.33 -5.24
CA ALA A 341 -33.91 -39.03 -5.93
C ALA A 341 -33.96 -37.85 -4.94
N LEU A 342 -34.87 -37.88 -3.96
CA LEU A 342 -34.95 -36.85 -2.93
C LEU A 342 -33.63 -36.77 -2.11
N ALA A 343 -33.14 -37.94 -1.66
CA ALA A 343 -31.88 -37.98 -0.89
C ALA A 343 -30.68 -37.39 -1.69
N TYR A 344 -30.56 -37.75 -2.97
CA TYR A 344 -29.51 -37.19 -3.82
C TYR A 344 -29.71 -35.68 -4.11
N HIS A 345 -30.97 -35.23 -4.25
CA HIS A 345 -31.28 -33.83 -4.43
C HIS A 345 -30.88 -32.99 -3.20
N GLU A 346 -31.14 -33.47 -2.00
CA GLU A 346 -30.71 -32.83 -0.76
C GLU A 346 -29.18 -32.68 -0.70
N GLN A 347 -28.46 -33.75 -1.05
CA GLN A 347 -26.99 -33.70 -1.11
C GLN A 347 -26.49 -32.79 -2.23
N TYR A 348 -27.12 -32.79 -3.39
CA TYR A 348 -26.84 -31.87 -4.48
C TYR A 348 -27.01 -30.40 -4.03
N ALA A 349 -28.16 -30.08 -3.43
CA ALA A 349 -28.44 -28.72 -2.98
C ALA A 349 -27.45 -28.23 -1.90
N LEU A 350 -27.05 -29.14 -0.98
CA LEU A 350 -26.03 -28.84 0.03
C LEU A 350 -24.66 -28.62 -0.62
N ALA A 351 -24.26 -29.49 -1.54
CA ALA A 351 -22.96 -29.41 -2.22
C ALA A 351 -22.90 -28.16 -3.12
N ASP A 352 -23.95 -27.86 -3.87
CA ASP A 352 -24.04 -26.71 -4.76
C ASP A 352 -23.99 -25.40 -3.97
N LYS A 353 -24.78 -25.27 -2.90
CA LYS A 353 -24.73 -24.12 -2.01
C LYS A 353 -23.33 -23.93 -1.39
N GLY A 354 -22.71 -25.02 -0.95
CA GLY A 354 -21.37 -24.98 -0.37
C GLY A 354 -20.31 -24.56 -1.39
N TYR A 355 -20.42 -25.06 -2.61
CA TYR A 355 -19.53 -24.71 -3.72
C TYR A 355 -19.69 -23.23 -4.13
N LEU A 356 -20.93 -22.76 -4.30
CA LEU A 356 -21.22 -21.37 -4.65
C LEU A 356 -20.76 -20.38 -3.56
N ASN A 357 -20.94 -20.77 -2.28
CA ASN A 357 -20.41 -19.97 -1.17
C ASN A 357 -18.88 -19.85 -1.22
N ASP A 358 -18.20 -20.95 -1.53
CA ASP A 358 -16.73 -20.96 -1.64
C ASP A 358 -16.24 -20.11 -2.83
N VAL A 359 -16.89 -20.24 -3.99
CA VAL A 359 -16.63 -19.41 -5.16
C VAL A 359 -16.85 -17.91 -4.81
N SER A 360 -17.96 -17.59 -4.15
CA SER A 360 -18.26 -16.22 -3.74
C SER A 360 -17.22 -15.67 -2.75
N ALA A 361 -16.80 -16.49 -1.77
CA ALA A 361 -15.78 -16.11 -0.80
C ALA A 361 -14.43 -15.80 -1.48
N ARG A 362 -14.04 -16.62 -2.47
CA ARG A 362 -12.81 -16.40 -3.25
C ARG A 362 -12.87 -15.08 -4.03
N HIS A 363 -13.97 -14.83 -4.73
CA HIS A 363 -14.17 -13.60 -5.50
C HIS A 363 -14.16 -12.36 -4.59
N LEU A 364 -14.87 -12.42 -3.46
CA LEU A 364 -14.93 -11.31 -2.51
C LEU A 364 -13.55 -11.01 -1.92
N ALA A 365 -12.80 -12.04 -1.52
CA ALA A 365 -11.45 -11.89 -1.00
C ALA A 365 -10.51 -11.23 -2.04
N TYR A 366 -10.57 -11.69 -3.30
CA TYR A 366 -9.79 -11.09 -4.38
C TYR A 366 -10.15 -9.62 -4.59
N GLN A 367 -11.44 -9.28 -4.68
CA GLN A 367 -11.89 -7.90 -4.84
C GLN A 367 -11.42 -7.02 -3.68
N LYS A 368 -11.62 -7.47 -2.44
CA LYS A 368 -11.20 -6.74 -1.24
C LYS A 368 -9.71 -6.42 -1.27
N ILE A 369 -8.86 -7.42 -1.45
CA ILE A 369 -7.40 -7.23 -1.47
C ILE A 369 -6.96 -6.38 -2.66
N THR A 370 -7.61 -6.51 -3.81
CA THR A 370 -7.31 -5.67 -4.98
C THR A 370 -7.65 -4.21 -4.71
N HIS A 371 -8.80 -3.93 -4.07
CA HIS A 371 -9.19 -2.58 -3.68
C HIS A 371 -8.26 -1.99 -2.61
N GLU A 372 -7.89 -2.77 -1.59
CA GLU A 372 -6.93 -2.35 -0.56
C GLU A 372 -5.56 -2.02 -1.17
N ASN A 373 -5.07 -2.86 -2.08
CA ASN A 373 -3.81 -2.60 -2.76
C ASN A 373 -3.86 -1.36 -3.66
N LEU A 374 -4.97 -1.15 -4.37
CA LEU A 374 -5.17 0.05 -5.16
C LEU A 374 -5.21 1.30 -4.27
N ALA A 375 -5.94 1.25 -3.16
CA ALA A 375 -6.01 2.33 -2.19
C ALA A 375 -4.62 2.65 -1.61
N ASN A 376 -3.88 1.64 -1.17
CA ASN A 376 -2.51 1.78 -0.66
C ASN A 376 -1.57 2.37 -1.73
N LYS A 377 -1.68 1.90 -2.98
CA LYS A 377 -0.90 2.47 -4.09
C LYS A 377 -1.22 3.93 -4.32
N LEU A 378 -2.49 4.30 -4.36
CA LEU A 378 -2.92 5.69 -4.53
C LEU A 378 -2.44 6.56 -3.36
N GLN A 379 -2.47 6.04 -2.13
CA GLN A 379 -1.94 6.74 -0.96
C GLN A 379 -0.43 6.94 -1.05
N VAL A 380 0.33 5.91 -1.43
CA VAL A 380 1.78 6.00 -1.64
C VAL A 380 2.10 7.00 -2.77
N ASP A 381 1.36 6.95 -3.88
CA ASP A 381 1.53 7.88 -4.99
C ASP A 381 1.21 9.32 -4.58
N ALA A 382 0.17 9.53 -3.75
CA ALA A 382 -0.17 10.83 -3.18
C ALA A 382 0.96 11.36 -2.28
N LEU A 383 1.44 10.53 -1.33
CA LEU A 383 2.57 10.87 -0.46
C LEU A 383 3.86 11.16 -1.24
N ASN A 384 4.12 10.39 -2.30
CA ASN A 384 5.28 10.63 -3.16
C ASN A 384 5.18 11.97 -3.92
N ARG A 385 3.97 12.34 -4.37
CA ARG A 385 3.73 13.66 -4.98
C ARG A 385 3.92 14.78 -3.97
N GLU A 386 3.37 14.63 -2.77
CA GLU A 386 3.55 15.59 -1.68
C GLU A 386 5.02 15.75 -1.31
N ASN A 387 5.74 14.66 -1.11
CA ASN A 387 7.18 14.67 -0.85
C ASN A 387 7.96 15.36 -1.97
N ARG A 388 7.56 15.13 -3.23
CA ARG A 388 8.20 15.79 -4.38
C ARG A 388 7.95 17.30 -4.37
N VAL A 389 6.71 17.73 -4.04
CA VAL A 389 6.38 19.15 -3.87
C VAL A 389 7.20 19.76 -2.74
N LEU A 390 7.28 19.09 -1.59
CA LEU A 390 8.09 19.54 -0.45
C LEU A 390 9.58 19.63 -0.79
N GLN A 391 10.12 18.67 -1.54
CA GLN A 391 11.51 18.72 -2.02
C GLN A 391 11.75 19.89 -2.96
N LEU A 392 10.82 20.13 -3.90
CA LEU A 392 10.90 21.27 -4.81
C LEU A 392 10.81 22.60 -4.05
N GLN A 393 9.91 22.70 -3.07
CA GLN A 393 9.81 23.87 -2.20
C GLN A 393 11.10 24.10 -1.42
N ARG A 394 11.70 23.05 -0.84
CA ARG A 394 13.00 23.14 -0.16
C ARG A 394 14.11 23.60 -1.11
N GLN A 395 14.13 23.09 -2.34
CA GLN A 395 15.10 23.54 -3.34
C GLN A 395 14.90 25.01 -3.74
N LEU A 396 13.62 25.43 -3.90
CA LEU A 396 13.30 26.83 -4.19
C LEU A 396 13.68 27.75 -3.03
N THR A 397 13.37 27.34 -1.79
CA THR A 397 13.76 28.13 -0.61
C THR A 397 15.28 28.16 -0.44
N ALA A 398 15.99 27.04 -0.68
CA ALA A 398 17.44 27.02 -0.64
C ALA A 398 18.05 27.97 -1.69
N LYS A 399 17.56 27.93 -2.93
CA LYS A 399 17.98 28.88 -3.99
C LYS A 399 17.60 30.32 -3.65
N ALA A 400 16.41 30.54 -3.08
CA ALA A 400 15.99 31.87 -2.63
C ALA A 400 16.92 32.39 -1.51
N VAL A 401 17.32 31.52 -0.57
CA VAL A 401 18.30 31.88 0.48
C VAL A 401 19.68 32.18 -0.14
N GLU A 402 20.10 31.42 -1.12
CA GLU A 402 21.36 31.61 -1.82
C GLU A 402 21.37 32.92 -2.61
N THR A 403 20.28 33.19 -3.35
CA THR A 403 20.08 34.49 -4.03
C THR A 403 19.93 35.63 -3.04
N ALA A 404 19.22 35.42 -1.92
CA ALA A 404 19.10 36.42 -0.87
C ALA A 404 20.49 36.74 -0.24
N ARG A 405 21.33 35.73 -0.02
CA ARG A 405 22.72 35.93 0.45
C ARG A 405 23.52 36.77 -0.55
N LEU A 406 23.39 36.51 -1.85
CA LEU A 406 24.04 37.31 -2.88
C LEU A 406 23.51 38.74 -2.90
N TYR A 407 22.18 38.91 -2.77
CA TYR A 407 21.59 40.25 -2.66
C TYR A 407 21.99 40.97 -1.37
N ILE A 408 22.08 40.22 -0.23
CA ILE A 408 22.57 40.81 1.04
C ILE A 408 24.04 41.19 0.91
N ALA A 409 24.86 40.37 0.26
CA ALA A 409 26.26 40.72 0.01
C ALA A 409 26.38 41.94 -0.94
N LEU A 410 25.58 41.98 -2.00
CA LEU A 410 25.50 43.11 -2.92
C LEU A 410 24.98 44.36 -2.22
N LEU A 411 23.89 44.21 -1.42
CA LEU A 411 23.37 45.28 -0.57
C LEU A 411 24.38 45.76 0.47
N GLY A 412 25.14 44.79 1.08
CA GLY A 412 26.24 45.14 1.98
C GLY A 412 27.30 45.98 1.30
N LEU A 413 27.64 45.61 0.08
CA LEU A 413 28.59 46.37 -0.74
C LEU A 413 28.01 47.75 -1.13
N CYS A 414 26.72 47.78 -1.48
CA CYS A 414 25.99 49.04 -1.73
C CYS A 414 25.87 49.89 -0.46
N VAL A 415 25.60 49.26 0.72
CA VAL A 415 25.52 49.97 2.00
C VAL A 415 26.88 50.52 2.41
N VAL A 416 27.96 49.76 2.18
CA VAL A 416 29.33 50.28 2.39
C VAL A 416 29.60 51.46 1.45
N PHE A 417 29.20 51.31 0.20
CA PHE A 417 29.35 52.39 -0.79
C PHE A 417 28.47 53.60 -0.47
N VAL A 418 27.18 53.37 -0.15
CA VAL A 418 26.22 54.41 0.27
C VAL A 418 26.59 54.95 1.64
N GLY A 419 27.07 54.12 2.57
CA GLY A 419 27.59 54.55 3.87
C GLY A 419 28.82 55.45 3.73
N PHE A 420 29.72 55.10 2.80
CA PHE A 420 30.85 55.93 2.43
C PHE A 420 30.36 57.24 1.79
N TRP A 421 29.34 57.16 0.95
CA TRP A 421 28.75 58.33 0.31
C TRP A 421 27.85 59.14 1.26
N ALA A 422 27.03 58.45 2.12
CA ALA A 422 26.19 59.10 3.15
C ALA A 422 27.01 59.63 4.31
N TYR A 423 28.14 59.03 4.67
CA TYR A 423 29.10 59.63 5.60
C TYR A 423 29.59 60.98 5.08
N ARG A 424 29.72 61.11 3.78
CA ARG A 424 30.07 62.37 3.10
C ARG A 424 28.89 63.32 2.99
N THR A 425 27.64 62.81 2.94
CA THR A 425 26.42 63.62 2.76
C THR A 425 25.63 63.79 4.08
N LYS A 426 26.01 63.10 5.16
CA LYS A 426 25.25 62.92 6.41
C LYS A 426 25.20 64.11 7.36
N ARG A 427 25.18 65.31 6.89
CA ARG A 427 24.86 66.48 7.74
C ARG A 427 23.50 67.13 7.49
N SER A 428 22.68 66.59 6.58
CA SER A 428 21.52 67.37 6.12
C SER A 428 20.11 66.78 6.30
N GLN A 429 19.88 65.49 6.69
CA GLN A 429 18.50 64.97 6.71
C GLN A 429 18.18 64.01 7.85
N LEU A 430 18.02 64.50 9.05
CA LEU A 430 17.48 63.77 10.19
C LEU A 430 16.06 64.21 10.55
N HIS A 431 15.12 64.28 9.62
CA HIS A 431 13.78 64.80 10.00
C HIS A 431 12.56 64.14 9.34
N PHE A 432 12.62 62.94 8.72
CA PHE A 432 11.41 62.34 8.15
C PHE A 432 11.21 60.87 8.45
N MET A 433 11.09 60.46 9.71
CA MET A 433 10.62 59.13 10.04
C MET A 433 9.69 59.10 11.27
N THR A 434 8.48 59.58 11.10
CA THR A 434 7.40 59.35 12.08
C THR A 434 6.02 59.13 11.45
N LEU A 435 5.92 58.72 10.20
CA LEU A 435 4.63 58.66 9.51
C LEU A 435 4.45 57.37 8.73
N SER A 436 4.22 56.27 9.39
CA SER A 436 3.30 55.23 8.88
C SER A 436 2.93 54.22 9.97
N ARG A 437 2.06 54.63 10.87
CA ARG A 437 1.40 53.73 11.82
C ARG A 437 0.01 53.31 11.36
N LEU A 438 -0.48 53.94 10.30
CA LEU A 438 -1.84 53.76 9.81
C LEU A 438 -1.86 53.11 8.42
N ASP A 439 -2.93 52.37 8.13
CA ASP A 439 -3.24 51.87 6.78
C ASP A 439 -3.67 53.03 5.90
N GLY A 440 -3.02 53.17 4.74
CA GLY A 440 -3.24 54.30 3.84
C GLY A 440 -4.64 54.43 3.24
N LEU A 441 -5.40 53.30 3.20
CA LEU A 441 -6.77 53.27 2.65
C LEU A 441 -7.82 53.56 3.72
N THR A 442 -7.68 52.94 4.90
CA THR A 442 -8.72 52.92 5.91
C THR A 442 -8.45 53.83 7.10
N GLY A 443 -7.22 54.30 7.27
CA GLY A 443 -6.82 55.21 8.34
C GLY A 443 -6.86 54.62 9.74
N ILE A 444 -7.02 53.30 9.89
CA ILE A 444 -6.85 52.56 11.14
C ILE A 444 -5.43 52.00 11.24
N CYS A 445 -5.08 51.35 12.34
CA CYS A 445 -3.75 50.78 12.50
C CYS A 445 -3.44 49.81 11.33
N ASN A 446 -2.23 49.94 10.79
CA ASN A 446 -1.75 48.87 9.93
C ASN A 446 -1.34 47.65 10.79
N ARG A 447 -1.18 46.51 10.15
CA ARG A 447 -0.88 45.25 10.82
C ARG A 447 0.33 45.33 11.76
N PRO A 448 1.51 45.90 11.36
CA PRO A 448 2.65 45.97 12.27
C PRO A 448 2.34 46.81 13.51
N HIS A 449 1.61 47.90 13.36
CA HIS A 449 1.25 48.74 14.51
C HIS A 449 0.23 48.06 15.42
N PHE A 450 -0.75 47.34 14.85
CA PHE A 450 -1.70 46.55 15.60
C PHE A 450 -0.97 45.47 16.44
N ILE A 451 -0.07 44.69 15.81
CA ILE A 451 0.71 43.66 16.51
C ILE A 451 1.53 44.24 17.66
N ALA A 452 2.18 45.41 17.43
CA ALA A 452 2.95 46.08 18.47
C ALA A 452 2.07 46.56 19.64
N GLN A 453 0.86 47.07 19.37
CA GLN A 453 -0.08 47.47 20.40
C GLN A 453 -0.69 46.29 21.13
N ALA A 454 -1.03 45.22 20.38
CA ALA A 454 -1.55 43.99 20.95
C ALA A 454 -0.53 43.34 21.94
N GLN A 455 0.74 43.25 21.53
CA GLN A 455 1.78 42.76 22.40
C GLN A 455 1.93 43.56 23.67
N LYS A 456 1.93 44.90 23.56
CA LYS A 456 2.00 45.81 24.74
C LYS A 456 0.82 45.61 25.69
N ALA A 457 -0.39 45.48 25.16
CA ALA A 457 -1.58 45.26 25.96
C ALA A 457 -1.55 43.92 26.69
N LEU A 458 -1.13 42.87 26.02
CA LEU A 458 -0.97 41.55 26.63
C LEU A 458 0.14 41.50 27.66
N ASP A 459 1.27 42.18 27.41
CA ASP A 459 2.35 42.31 28.40
C ASP A 459 1.89 43.08 29.63
N HIS A 460 1.07 44.10 29.47
CA HIS A 460 0.48 44.86 30.57
C HIS A 460 -0.50 43.99 31.39
N CYS A 461 -1.43 43.27 30.72
CA CYS A 461 -2.35 42.35 31.39
C CYS A 461 -1.62 41.23 32.14
N ARG A 462 -0.54 40.70 31.55
CA ARG A 462 0.28 39.67 32.19
C ARG A 462 0.96 40.18 33.46
N GLN A 463 1.45 41.41 33.44
CA GLN A 463 2.07 42.05 34.60
C GLN A 463 1.03 42.36 35.71
N SER A 464 -0.15 42.86 35.32
CA SER A 464 -1.25 43.11 36.24
C SER A 464 -1.80 41.84 36.88
N SER A 465 -1.84 40.71 36.11
CA SER A 465 -2.27 39.40 36.61
C SER A 465 -1.27 38.75 37.59
N GLY A 466 0.01 39.12 37.50
CA GLY A 466 1.06 38.65 38.44
C GLY A 466 1.14 39.40 39.75
N ALA A 467 0.51 40.58 39.84
CA ALA A 467 0.51 41.46 41.01
C ALA A 467 -0.84 41.48 41.76
N ALA A 468 -1.85 40.73 41.30
CA ALA A 468 -3.18 40.72 41.91
C ALA A 468 -3.19 39.90 43.20
N GLU A 469 -3.48 40.52 44.33
CA GLU A 469 -3.84 39.87 45.58
C GLU A 469 -5.14 39.04 45.42
N ILE A 470 -5.25 37.93 46.19
CA ILE A 470 -6.36 36.99 46.15
C ILE A 470 -7.70 37.73 46.32
N GLY A 471 -8.45 37.92 45.23
CA GLY A 471 -9.80 38.51 45.26
C GLY A 471 -10.13 39.56 44.23
N GLN A 472 -9.20 40.02 43.40
CA GLN A 472 -9.49 40.93 42.29
C GLN A 472 -9.74 40.15 40.97
N ALA A 473 -10.78 40.56 40.22
CA ALA A 473 -11.10 39.98 38.94
C ALA A 473 -9.91 40.16 37.98
N ARG A 474 -9.44 39.09 37.38
CA ARG A 474 -8.39 39.13 36.33
C ARG A 474 -8.92 39.91 35.15
N GLU A 475 -8.21 40.98 34.77
CA GLU A 475 -8.49 41.68 33.53
C GLU A 475 -8.17 40.77 32.33
N ASP A 476 -9.20 40.36 31.63
CA ASP A 476 -9.05 39.56 30.40
C ASP A 476 -8.79 40.47 29.19
N THR A 477 -8.13 39.96 28.19
CA THR A 477 -7.91 40.67 26.91
C THR A 477 -8.37 39.77 25.77
N CYS A 478 -9.22 40.31 24.93
CA CYS A 478 -9.73 39.58 23.78
C CYS A 478 -9.13 40.12 22.47
N ILE A 479 -8.76 39.17 21.61
CA ILE A 479 -8.43 39.44 20.21
C ILE A 479 -9.59 38.93 19.36
N VAL A 480 -9.99 39.77 18.41
CA VAL A 480 -11.03 39.45 17.45
C VAL A 480 -10.48 39.62 16.04
N LEU A 481 -10.57 38.56 15.26
CA LEU A 481 -10.32 38.62 13.82
C LEU A 481 -11.64 38.66 13.08
N CYS A 482 -11.69 39.50 12.09
CA CYS A 482 -12.85 39.74 11.23
C CYS A 482 -12.45 39.66 9.78
N ASP A 483 -13.25 39.02 8.97
CA ASP A 483 -13.04 38.91 7.53
C ASP A 483 -14.38 39.12 6.80
N LEU A 484 -14.32 39.91 5.73
CA LEU A 484 -15.51 40.22 4.93
C LEU A 484 -15.87 39.05 4.04
N ASP A 485 -17.07 38.52 4.24
CA ASP A 485 -17.56 37.38 3.49
C ASP A 485 -17.70 37.72 2.00
N HIS A 486 -17.09 36.85 1.17
CA HIS A 486 -17.16 36.96 -0.30
C HIS A 486 -16.65 38.32 -0.87
N PHE A 487 -15.79 39.05 -0.17
CA PHE A 487 -15.29 40.36 -0.59
C PHE A 487 -14.60 40.31 -1.96
N LYS A 488 -13.90 39.23 -2.29
CA LYS A 488 -13.35 39.02 -3.62
C LYS A 488 -14.41 39.09 -4.70
N ALA A 489 -15.56 38.46 -4.50
CA ALA A 489 -16.67 38.57 -5.47
C ALA A 489 -17.19 39.98 -5.63
N VAL A 490 -17.13 40.79 -4.56
CA VAL A 490 -17.44 42.24 -4.64
C VAL A 490 -16.43 42.96 -5.53
N ASN A 491 -15.13 42.72 -5.34
CA ASN A 491 -14.08 43.29 -6.16
C ASN A 491 -14.17 42.85 -7.62
N ASP A 492 -14.38 41.54 -7.84
CA ASP A 492 -14.44 40.94 -9.18
C ASP A 492 -15.65 41.45 -9.96
N LYS A 493 -16.78 41.69 -9.28
CA LYS A 493 -18.02 42.13 -9.92
C LYS A 493 -18.14 43.65 -10.06
N HIS A 494 -17.62 44.43 -9.09
CA HIS A 494 -17.86 45.87 -8.98
C HIS A 494 -16.56 46.70 -9.01
N GLY A 495 -15.42 46.04 -9.14
CA GLY A 495 -14.10 46.70 -9.21
C GLY A 495 -13.52 47.08 -7.85
N HIS A 496 -12.21 47.23 -7.80
CA HIS A 496 -11.45 47.56 -6.57
C HIS A 496 -11.84 48.87 -5.92
N ALA A 497 -12.25 49.88 -6.71
CA ALA A 497 -12.72 51.15 -6.16
C ALA A 497 -13.97 50.99 -5.27
N THR A 498 -14.88 50.12 -5.67
CA THR A 498 -16.06 49.74 -4.88
C THR A 498 -15.66 48.98 -3.63
N GLY A 499 -14.72 48.02 -3.76
CA GLY A 499 -14.16 47.32 -2.61
C GLY A 499 -13.48 48.27 -1.62
N ASP A 500 -12.68 49.21 -2.08
CA ASP A 500 -12.05 50.24 -1.25
C ASP A 500 -13.08 51.11 -0.51
N TYR A 501 -14.15 51.47 -1.18
CA TYR A 501 -15.27 52.18 -0.56
C TYR A 501 -15.94 51.30 0.52
N VAL A 502 -16.20 50.04 0.25
CA VAL A 502 -16.77 49.10 1.21
C VAL A 502 -15.86 48.98 2.45
N LEU A 503 -14.54 48.82 2.27
CA LEU A 503 -13.59 48.73 3.37
C LEU A 503 -13.64 49.98 4.28
N ARG A 504 -13.71 51.18 3.71
CA ARG A 504 -13.87 52.43 4.50
C ARG A 504 -15.21 52.49 5.22
N ARG A 505 -16.28 51.98 4.62
CA ARG A 505 -17.61 51.94 5.24
C ARG A 505 -17.64 50.96 6.40
N VAL A 506 -17.02 49.79 6.23
CA VAL A 506 -16.86 48.81 7.31
C VAL A 506 -16.12 49.39 8.51
N VAL A 507 -15.01 50.08 8.28
CA VAL A 507 -14.27 50.79 9.34
C VAL A 507 -15.16 51.82 10.04
N SER A 508 -15.91 52.60 9.28
CA SER A 508 -16.81 53.59 9.85
C SER A 508 -17.94 52.99 10.66
N ALA A 509 -18.46 51.81 10.22
CA ALA A 509 -19.50 51.08 10.93
C ALA A 509 -18.99 50.43 12.24
N CYS A 510 -17.73 50.02 12.30
CA CYS A 510 -17.16 49.40 13.51
C CYS A 510 -16.73 50.43 14.57
N LYS A 511 -16.29 51.65 14.15
CA LYS A 511 -15.76 52.67 15.06
C LYS A 511 -16.65 53.01 16.28
N PRO A 512 -17.97 53.14 16.15
CA PRO A 512 -18.82 53.49 17.30
C PRO A 512 -18.81 52.46 18.46
N TYR A 513 -18.39 51.23 18.17
CA TYR A 513 -18.35 50.13 19.16
C TYR A 513 -16.99 49.96 19.83
N LEU A 514 -16.03 50.88 19.51
CA LEU A 514 -14.68 50.85 20.08
C LEU A 514 -14.54 51.83 21.27
N ARG A 515 -13.84 51.39 22.29
CA ARG A 515 -13.43 52.20 23.45
C ARG A 515 -12.11 52.91 23.13
N PRO A 516 -11.73 53.96 23.89
CA PRO A 516 -10.49 54.70 23.65
C PRO A 516 -9.21 53.86 23.67
N ASN A 517 -9.20 52.76 24.46
CA ASN A 517 -8.04 51.87 24.58
C ASN A 517 -8.07 50.68 23.63
N ASP A 518 -9.14 50.51 22.85
CA ASP A 518 -9.22 49.41 21.90
C ASP A 518 -8.33 49.73 20.68
N VAL A 519 -7.75 48.67 20.13
CA VAL A 519 -6.95 48.79 18.90
C VAL A 519 -7.71 48.16 17.76
N PHE A 520 -7.87 48.92 16.70
CA PHE A 520 -8.49 48.48 15.46
C PHE A 520 -7.48 48.59 14.32
N GLY A 521 -7.22 47.48 13.66
CA GLY A 521 -6.24 47.41 12.58
C GLY A 521 -6.71 46.59 11.39
N ARG A 522 -6.11 46.87 10.23
CA ARG A 522 -6.28 46.11 9.02
C ARG A 522 -5.08 45.18 8.84
N PHE A 523 -5.35 43.89 8.68
CA PHE A 523 -4.30 42.83 8.55
C PHE A 523 -3.86 42.66 7.11
N GLY A 524 -4.75 42.84 6.16
CA GLY A 524 -4.52 42.79 4.72
C GLY A 524 -5.84 42.57 3.98
N GLY A 525 -5.92 42.94 2.71
CA GLY A 525 -7.13 42.70 1.91
C GLY A 525 -8.43 43.11 2.61
N GLU A 526 -9.24 42.14 2.95
CA GLU A 526 -10.53 42.24 3.62
C GLU A 526 -10.51 41.87 5.11
N GLU A 527 -9.30 41.66 5.70
CA GLU A 527 -9.14 41.18 7.06
C GLU A 527 -8.90 42.33 8.04
N PHE A 528 -9.61 42.32 9.12
CA PHE A 528 -9.52 43.28 10.21
C PHE A 528 -9.25 42.57 11.54
N GLY A 529 -8.50 43.21 12.40
CA GLY A 529 -8.27 42.78 13.76
C GLY A 529 -8.71 43.83 14.77
N PHE A 530 -9.30 43.38 15.86
CA PHE A 530 -9.63 44.22 17.01
C PHE A 530 -8.94 43.63 18.23
N LEU A 531 -8.41 44.50 19.05
CA LEU A 531 -7.92 44.14 20.37
C LEU A 531 -8.75 44.92 21.42
N PHE A 532 -9.29 44.19 22.36
CA PHE A 532 -10.08 44.69 23.46
C PHE A 532 -9.34 44.43 24.79
N PRO A 533 -8.53 45.36 25.26
CA PRO A 533 -7.91 45.27 26.58
C PRO A 533 -8.96 45.34 27.68
N ALA A 534 -8.72 44.66 28.79
CA ALA A 534 -9.61 44.61 29.95
C ALA A 534 -11.09 44.35 29.58
N CYS A 535 -11.29 43.30 28.80
CA CYS A 535 -12.59 42.96 28.23
C CYS A 535 -12.87 41.44 28.36
N GLU A 536 -13.94 41.11 29.08
CA GLU A 536 -14.40 39.73 29.23
C GLU A 536 -14.88 39.14 27.87
N PRO A 537 -14.76 37.81 27.69
CA PRO A 537 -15.16 37.13 26.47
C PRO A 537 -16.62 37.36 26.07
N ALA A 538 -17.53 37.40 27.04
CA ALA A 538 -18.95 37.68 26.83
C ALA A 538 -19.19 39.09 26.25
N GLU A 539 -18.47 40.08 26.75
CA GLU A 539 -18.53 41.47 26.30
C GLU A 539 -17.89 41.65 24.92
N ALA A 540 -16.74 40.95 24.69
CA ALA A 540 -16.11 40.92 23.37
C ALA A 540 -17.05 40.31 22.30
N ARG A 541 -17.74 39.24 22.67
CA ARG A 541 -18.74 38.59 21.79
C ARG A 541 -19.91 39.50 21.50
N ARG A 542 -20.46 40.17 22.50
CA ARG A 542 -21.58 41.09 22.34
C ARG A 542 -21.18 42.25 21.40
N ARG A 543 -20.03 42.87 21.62
CA ARG A 543 -19.53 43.99 20.79
C ARG A 543 -19.23 43.52 19.35
N SER A 544 -18.66 42.37 19.19
CA SER A 544 -18.41 41.77 17.88
C SER A 544 -19.71 41.48 17.12
N GLU A 545 -20.76 41.05 17.82
CA GLU A 545 -22.08 40.83 17.24
C GLU A 545 -22.74 42.15 16.82
N GLU A 546 -22.60 43.20 17.60
CA GLU A 546 -23.06 44.53 17.25
C GLU A 546 -22.32 45.07 16.00
N MET A 547 -20.99 44.88 15.93
CA MET A 547 -20.20 45.24 14.73
C MET A 547 -20.63 44.41 13.53
N ARG A 548 -20.84 43.12 13.67
CA ARG A 548 -21.34 42.25 12.61
C ARG A 548 -22.68 42.74 12.06
N GLN A 549 -23.62 43.10 12.93
CA GLN A 549 -24.92 43.65 12.55
C GLN A 549 -24.79 45.01 11.87
N ALA A 550 -23.90 45.84 12.38
CA ALA A 550 -23.60 47.13 11.77
C ALA A 550 -23.03 46.99 10.35
N ILE A 551 -22.14 45.98 10.17
CA ILE A 551 -21.59 45.68 8.83
C ILE A 551 -22.70 45.15 7.92
N ALA A 552 -23.53 44.18 8.42
CA ALA A 552 -24.61 43.63 7.64
C ALA A 552 -25.70 44.66 7.25
N SER A 553 -25.79 45.76 7.99
CA SER A 553 -26.73 46.84 7.70
C SER A 553 -26.16 47.88 6.69
N ILE A 554 -24.90 47.72 6.27
CA ILE A 554 -24.30 48.62 5.26
C ILE A 554 -25.01 48.36 3.93
N THR A 555 -25.87 49.29 3.54
CA THR A 555 -26.42 49.36 2.19
C THR A 555 -25.70 50.47 1.43
N THR A 556 -25.02 50.12 0.37
CA THR A 556 -24.37 51.10 -0.49
C THR A 556 -25.17 51.27 -1.77
N LYS A 557 -25.53 52.49 -2.07
CA LYS A 557 -26.09 52.87 -3.39
C LYS A 557 -25.03 53.62 -4.17
N GLN A 558 -24.21 52.89 -4.86
CA GLN A 558 -23.29 53.44 -5.84
C GLN A 558 -23.71 52.87 -7.20
N ASP A 559 -23.98 53.72 -8.17
CA ASP A 559 -24.39 53.37 -9.54
C ASP A 559 -25.66 52.50 -9.64
N ALA A 560 -26.69 52.78 -8.80
CA ALA A 560 -27.99 52.07 -8.77
C ALA A 560 -27.96 50.59 -8.38
N VAL A 561 -26.88 50.11 -7.82
CA VAL A 561 -26.74 48.72 -7.32
C VAL A 561 -26.80 48.70 -5.79
N GLU A 562 -27.71 47.91 -5.23
CA GLU A 562 -27.80 47.70 -3.79
C GLU A 562 -26.84 46.54 -3.41
N LEU A 563 -25.75 46.88 -2.73
CA LEU A 563 -24.75 45.92 -2.30
C LEU A 563 -24.89 45.69 -0.80
N THR A 564 -25.07 44.45 -0.39
CA THR A 564 -25.03 43.99 1.03
C THR A 564 -23.70 43.28 1.30
N VAL A 565 -23.08 43.62 2.41
CA VAL A 565 -21.80 43.03 2.84
C VAL A 565 -22.01 42.39 4.18
N SER A 566 -21.47 41.18 4.38
CA SER A 566 -21.41 40.56 5.69
C SER A 566 -19.95 40.26 6.10
N ALA A 567 -19.77 39.99 7.36
CA ALA A 567 -18.45 39.63 7.91
C ALA A 567 -18.57 38.50 8.93
N SER A 568 -17.55 37.65 8.92
CA SER A 568 -17.36 36.61 9.92
C SER A 568 -16.35 37.05 10.97
N PHE A 569 -16.58 36.70 12.23
CA PHE A 569 -15.76 37.10 13.36
C PHE A 569 -15.31 35.87 14.16
N GLY A 570 -14.03 35.82 14.50
CA GLY A 570 -13.47 34.85 15.43
C GLY A 570 -12.84 35.56 16.63
N ILE A 571 -13.17 35.10 17.83
CA ILE A 571 -12.75 35.71 19.09
C ILE A 571 -11.89 34.71 19.86
N ALA A 572 -10.79 35.18 20.43
CA ALA A 572 -10.00 34.45 21.44
C ALA A 572 -9.71 35.36 22.63
N SER A 573 -9.72 34.78 23.81
CA SER A 573 -9.45 35.48 25.06
C SER A 573 -8.16 35.01 25.72
N SER A 574 -7.50 35.87 26.48
CA SER A 574 -6.30 35.54 27.23
C SER A 574 -6.57 34.56 28.38
N SER A 575 -7.78 34.49 28.91
CA SER A 575 -8.21 33.51 29.90
C SER A 575 -8.25 32.08 29.34
N ALA A 576 -8.67 31.90 28.09
CA ALA A 576 -8.77 30.59 27.43
C ALA A 576 -7.49 30.21 26.66
N SER A 577 -6.77 31.21 26.13
CA SER A 577 -5.65 30.98 25.17
C SER A 577 -4.28 31.35 25.74
N GLY A 578 -4.20 31.85 26.98
CA GLY A 578 -2.97 32.37 27.55
C GLY A 578 -2.59 33.77 27.03
N PHE A 579 -1.43 34.28 27.48
CA PHE A 579 -0.97 35.64 27.16
C PHE A 579 0.00 35.69 25.97
N GLN A 580 0.10 34.62 25.19
CA GLN A 580 0.93 34.63 24.00
C GLN A 580 0.13 35.13 22.78
N LEU A 581 0.56 36.27 22.20
CA LEU A 581 -0.12 36.88 21.06
C LEU A 581 -0.29 35.92 19.90
N ARG A 582 0.71 35.05 19.67
CA ARG A 582 0.67 34.05 18.60
C ARG A 582 -0.46 33.04 18.79
N GLU A 583 -0.64 32.54 20.01
CA GLU A 583 -1.69 31.59 20.36
C GLU A 583 -3.08 32.22 20.30
N LEU A 584 -3.20 33.45 20.84
CA LEU A 584 -4.45 34.21 20.75
C LEU A 584 -4.88 34.46 19.31
N LEU A 585 -3.95 34.85 18.45
CA LEU A 585 -4.25 35.05 17.03
C LEU A 585 -4.60 33.72 16.34
N ALA A 586 -3.90 32.62 16.64
CA ALA A 586 -4.20 31.32 16.08
C ALA A 586 -5.59 30.81 16.51
N HIS A 587 -5.95 31.03 17.78
CA HIS A 587 -7.27 30.62 18.28
C HIS A 587 -8.40 31.53 17.75
N ALA A 588 -8.15 32.84 17.61
CA ALA A 588 -9.09 33.73 16.95
C ALA A 588 -9.28 33.38 15.47
N ASP A 589 -8.21 32.97 14.80
CA ASP A 589 -8.27 32.50 13.42
C ASP A 589 -9.03 31.18 13.28
N ALA A 590 -8.78 30.23 14.19
CA ALA A 590 -9.54 29.00 14.25
C ALA A 590 -11.05 29.25 14.45
N ALA A 591 -11.40 30.18 15.34
CA ALA A 591 -12.77 30.61 15.55
C ALA A 591 -13.37 31.31 14.31
N LEU A 592 -12.58 32.16 13.63
CA LEU A 592 -12.96 32.79 12.38
C LEU A 592 -13.18 31.77 11.27
N TYR A 593 -12.31 30.79 11.17
CA TYR A 593 -12.46 29.69 10.23
C TYR A 593 -13.76 28.91 10.49
N GLU A 594 -14.05 28.62 11.75
CA GLU A 594 -15.29 27.95 12.15
C GLU A 594 -16.52 28.83 11.81
N ALA A 595 -16.44 30.14 12.03
CA ALA A 595 -17.48 31.06 11.62
C ALA A 595 -17.75 31.00 10.11
N LYS A 596 -16.67 30.94 9.30
CA LYS A 596 -16.77 30.80 7.85
C LYS A 596 -17.33 29.43 7.44
N ARG A 597 -16.91 28.35 8.09
CA ARG A 597 -17.34 26.98 7.80
C ARG A 597 -18.81 26.72 8.14
N THR A 598 -19.28 27.28 9.23
CA THR A 598 -20.66 27.04 9.73
C THR A 598 -21.72 27.94 9.10
N GLY A 599 -21.37 28.73 8.08
CA GLY A 599 -22.34 29.48 7.27
C GLY A 599 -22.10 30.98 7.20
N ARG A 600 -20.95 31.47 7.64
CA ARG A 600 -20.53 32.89 7.58
C ARG A 600 -21.47 33.83 8.34
N ASN A 601 -21.22 35.13 8.25
CA ASN A 601 -22.03 36.19 8.86
C ASN A 601 -22.37 35.90 10.33
N ARG A 602 -21.35 35.56 11.14
CA ARG A 602 -21.51 35.20 12.55
C ARG A 602 -20.27 35.46 13.37
N VAL A 603 -20.45 35.43 14.67
CA VAL A 603 -19.38 35.55 15.68
C VAL A 603 -19.18 34.20 16.35
N VAL A 604 -17.96 33.72 16.38
CA VAL A 604 -17.57 32.50 17.08
C VAL A 604 -16.51 32.85 18.13
N LEU A 605 -16.72 32.39 19.34
CA LEU A 605 -15.75 32.47 20.43
C LEU A 605 -15.00 31.14 20.52
N HIS A 606 -13.68 31.21 20.62
CA HIS A 606 -12.86 30.01 20.84
C HIS A 606 -13.04 29.56 22.32
N GLU A 607 -13.59 28.35 22.51
CA GLU A 607 -13.76 27.70 23.80
C GLU A 607 -12.87 26.45 23.88
N GLU A 608 -12.27 26.17 25.05
CA GLU A 608 -11.33 25.03 25.26
C GLU A 608 -11.89 23.63 24.89
N GLY A 609 -13.16 23.51 24.58
CA GLY A 609 -13.83 22.23 24.24
C GLY A 609 -13.84 21.89 22.74
N LEU A 610 -13.45 22.78 21.84
CA LEU A 610 -13.45 22.57 20.39
C LEU A 610 -12.22 21.82 19.85
N ALA A 611 -11.24 21.54 20.70
CA ALA A 611 -9.96 20.90 20.32
C ALA A 611 -10.01 19.37 20.19
N ALA A 612 -11.13 18.69 20.43
CA ALA A 612 -11.18 17.22 20.48
C ALA A 612 -11.47 16.53 19.14
N SER A 613 -11.67 17.26 18.04
CA SER A 613 -11.92 16.66 16.71
C SER A 613 -10.89 16.97 15.62
N SER A 614 -9.75 17.58 15.98
CA SER A 614 -8.73 17.95 14.98
C SER A 614 -7.28 17.75 15.46
N THR A 615 -6.99 16.67 16.18
CA THR A 615 -5.62 16.34 16.63
C THR A 615 -4.76 15.70 15.55
N SER A 616 -4.90 16.11 14.29
CA SER A 616 -4.00 15.69 13.20
C SER A 616 -3.49 16.83 12.31
N VAL A 617 -3.67 18.09 12.73
CA VAL A 617 -3.18 19.24 11.95
C VAL A 617 -2.59 20.29 12.90
N ALA A 618 -1.53 19.94 13.62
CA ALA A 618 -0.82 20.84 14.53
C ALA A 618 0.55 21.26 13.98
N GLU A 619 0.67 21.41 12.67
CA GLU A 619 1.72 22.19 11.98
C GLU A 619 1.13 22.99 10.84
N SER A 620 -0.02 23.61 11.03
CA SER A 620 -0.53 24.55 10.06
C SER A 620 0.10 25.92 10.36
N THR A 621 1.08 26.28 9.57
CA THR A 621 1.36 27.70 9.29
C THR A 621 0.03 28.36 8.95
N PHE A 622 -0.26 29.48 9.59
CA PHE A 622 -1.41 30.34 9.28
C PHE A 622 -1.36 30.74 7.81
N GLU A 623 -2.14 30.05 6.97
CA GLU A 623 -2.29 30.38 5.55
C GLU A 623 -3.61 31.13 5.35
N LEU A 624 -3.50 32.32 4.77
CA LEU A 624 -4.67 33.02 4.26
C LEU A 624 -5.18 32.35 2.99
N PRO A 625 -6.50 32.35 2.71
CA PRO A 625 -7.00 31.97 1.39
C PRO A 625 -6.32 32.85 0.33
N GLU A 626 -5.58 32.24 -0.59
CA GLU A 626 -4.76 32.77 -1.67
C GLU A 626 -3.23 32.77 -1.45
N GLY A 627 -2.70 31.92 -0.59
CA GLY A 627 -1.25 31.65 -0.58
C GLY A 627 -0.37 32.75 0.03
N LYS A 628 -0.92 33.63 0.84
CA LYS A 628 -0.14 34.61 1.60
C LYS A 628 0.15 34.11 3.00
N ARG A 629 1.39 33.73 3.26
CA ARG A 629 1.88 33.37 4.59
C ARG A 629 2.05 34.61 5.44
N ILE A 630 1.50 34.59 6.65
CA ILE A 630 1.81 35.55 7.70
C ILE A 630 3.07 35.10 8.41
N ALA A 631 4.22 35.72 8.16
CA ALA A 631 5.38 35.59 9.02
C ALA A 631 5.16 36.46 10.27
N LEU A 632 5.07 35.82 11.42
CA LEU A 632 5.14 36.48 12.73
C LEU A 632 6.58 36.76 13.10
#